data_be0768149beaf86bdbe35d3b8d4aca58
#
_entry.id   be0768149beaf86bdbe35d3b8d4aca58
#
_cell.length_a   1.000
_cell.length_b   1.000
_cell.length_c   1.000
_cell.angle_alpha   90.00
_cell.angle_beta   90.00
_cell.angle_gamma   90.00
#
_symmetry.space_group_name_H-M   'P 1'
#
loop_
_entity.id
_entity.type
_entity.pdbx_description
1 polymer ?
#
loop_
_entity_poly.entity_id
_entity_poly.type
_entity_poly.pdbx_seq_one_letter_code
_entity_poly.pdbx_strand_id
1 'polypeptide(L)'
;MAELKPIIEESFTQYAGAVLQSRALVDVRDCLKPSARQIFYCLYTDKFLHNKPFKKTLKAIGSVSRMYIHGDSSAEGVIMRAGQPFAMRYPLVEVDGNGGTLAMSGNWAASRYTSSRLSEFSNFLFEDIDKNTISEWRDNYDDTEQYPTVLPSKGYYNIVNGTLGIGVGAASSIPQFNLKEVNMALIHLLWNPDCNFEEIYCAPDFATGGLLLNEEEVKTSLRNGYGNSCKLRSVIDYDTNEKCFIVKEIPYGVYTNTICKELENIINSEENIYFDRFNDLTGSQPLIKIYLKKNANISKAIKSLYKETSLESFYGINMTMLENGRFPKIFTWKEALNQHLIHEIEVYKKGFEFDLEKIKKRLHIVEGILIALNAVEDVIKTIKNSNSTEDANINLQKTFDLSQIQAKAILEIKLARLAHLEIQKFLNEKKELIEKADKIEKILNDEILLKKEVEKGLIRVAEKFGDNRRTQILNIENEEDEPKEIKTLSINLTNQNNLFINEVSNLYTQKKGGVGAKFKLDREEYIISSITAENSDTLLFFSKELGNCYNLYGGNLPINEKVSLESLLNLRSFEHIIAITSFNKKDVKENILFITKEGMLKKSKFIDYKTKRSGGIKALELNSGDELCSVLFTNEEKIGILTKEGQFLICKTDDIKAIGRVTKGVKGIKLNDGDYVVSAKIINDNTKELVSVTRNGLIKKTNIAEFNVTGRYTKGSKLQKTSDNDSCIDFLPLQDEKQIIIISNCSQLKINTYEIPTLSKNTLGSRSIKLSTNAYVIGITT
;
A
#
# COMPACT_ATOMS: atom_id res chain seq x y z
N MET A 1 -12.90 -37.15 -10.56
CA MET A 1 -12.50 -36.04 -9.65
C MET A 1 -11.11 -35.47 -9.95
N ALA A 2 -10.15 -36.23 -10.49
CA ALA A 2 -8.81 -35.71 -10.86
C ALA A 2 -8.83 -34.71 -12.02
N GLU A 3 -9.82 -34.72 -12.88
CA GLU A 3 -9.93 -33.81 -14.04
C GLU A 3 -10.66 -32.48 -13.75
N LEU A 4 -11.44 -32.41 -12.67
CA LEU A 4 -12.22 -31.21 -12.35
C LEU A 4 -11.34 -30.06 -11.83
N LYS A 5 -10.29 -30.36 -11.07
CA LYS A 5 -9.40 -29.35 -10.48
C LYS A 5 -8.63 -28.53 -11.52
N PRO A 6 -7.98 -29.13 -12.54
CA PRO A 6 -7.33 -28.35 -13.60
C PRO A 6 -8.31 -27.47 -14.39
N ILE A 7 -9.50 -27.96 -14.68
CA ILE A 7 -10.54 -27.19 -15.39
C ILE A 7 -10.97 -25.97 -14.58
N ILE A 8 -11.17 -26.13 -13.26
CA ILE A 8 -11.52 -25.02 -12.38
C ILE A 8 -10.37 -24.02 -12.29
N GLU A 9 -9.13 -24.48 -12.13
CA GLU A 9 -7.94 -23.61 -12.05
C GLU A 9 -7.74 -22.81 -13.34
N GLU A 10 -7.89 -23.44 -14.50
CA GLU A 10 -7.79 -22.79 -15.80
C GLU A 10 -8.90 -21.76 -16.02
N SER A 11 -10.17 -22.17 -15.80
CA SER A 11 -11.33 -21.27 -15.94
C SER A 11 -11.26 -20.09 -14.97
N PHE A 12 -10.82 -20.33 -13.72
CA PHE A 12 -10.64 -19.27 -12.74
C PHE A 12 -9.51 -18.31 -13.13
N THR A 13 -8.40 -18.81 -13.66
CA THR A 13 -7.28 -17.99 -14.13
C THR A 13 -7.70 -17.11 -15.32
N GLN A 14 -8.45 -17.67 -16.27
CA GLN A 14 -8.98 -16.91 -17.42
C GLN A 14 -9.96 -15.83 -16.96
N TYR A 15 -10.88 -16.16 -16.04
CA TYR A 15 -11.81 -15.18 -15.46
C TYR A 15 -11.08 -14.09 -14.69
N ALA A 16 -10.13 -14.45 -13.83
CA ALA A 16 -9.32 -13.49 -13.08
C ALA A 16 -8.56 -12.55 -14.01
N GLY A 17 -7.92 -13.08 -15.06
CA GLY A 17 -7.23 -12.30 -16.08
C GLY A 17 -8.17 -11.33 -16.80
N ALA A 18 -9.35 -11.78 -17.20
CA ALA A 18 -10.37 -10.95 -17.85
C ALA A 18 -10.84 -9.80 -16.93
N VAL A 19 -11.11 -10.08 -15.65
CA VAL A 19 -11.52 -9.05 -14.68
C VAL A 19 -10.42 -8.02 -14.44
N LEU A 20 -9.16 -8.44 -14.35
CA LEU A 20 -8.03 -7.53 -14.17
C LEU A 20 -7.86 -6.60 -15.38
N GLN A 21 -7.94 -7.15 -16.59
CA GLN A 21 -7.74 -6.41 -17.85
C GLN A 21 -8.92 -5.52 -18.23
N SER A 22 -10.17 -5.90 -17.94
CA SER A 22 -11.35 -5.16 -18.42
C SER A 22 -11.96 -4.22 -17.38
N ARG A 23 -11.63 -4.40 -16.08
CA ARG A 23 -12.36 -3.69 -15.01
C ARG A 23 -11.49 -3.13 -13.89
N ALA A 24 -10.53 -3.90 -13.38
CA ALA A 24 -9.91 -3.59 -12.10
C ALA A 24 -8.71 -2.66 -12.20
N LEU A 25 -7.82 -2.89 -13.17
CA LEU A 25 -6.55 -2.19 -13.29
C LEU A 25 -6.57 -1.10 -14.36
N VAL A 26 -5.71 -0.10 -14.19
CA VAL A 26 -5.51 0.97 -15.17
C VAL A 26 -4.37 0.60 -16.13
N ASP A 27 -4.43 1.10 -17.37
CA ASP A 27 -3.29 1.06 -18.28
C ASP A 27 -2.23 2.07 -17.84
N VAL A 28 -0.96 1.66 -17.82
CA VAL A 28 0.14 2.53 -17.37
C VAL A 28 0.31 3.77 -18.25
N ARG A 29 -0.08 3.74 -19.51
CA ARG A 29 0.09 4.83 -20.49
C ARG A 29 -0.82 6.03 -20.20
N ASP A 30 -2.12 5.80 -19.91
CA ASP A 30 -3.11 6.87 -19.68
C ASP A 30 -3.68 6.90 -18.26
N CYS A 31 -3.32 5.93 -17.40
CA CYS A 31 -3.81 5.78 -16.04
C CYS A 31 -5.34 5.79 -15.91
N LEU A 32 -6.04 5.19 -16.90
CA LEU A 32 -7.48 5.02 -16.90
C LEU A 32 -7.88 3.56 -16.83
N LYS A 33 -8.94 3.27 -16.06
CA LYS A 33 -9.60 1.97 -16.14
C LYS A 33 -10.30 1.82 -17.49
N PRO A 34 -10.35 0.63 -18.08
CA PRO A 34 -11.03 0.40 -19.35
C PRO A 34 -12.48 0.89 -19.35
N SER A 35 -13.22 0.65 -18.27
CA SER A 35 -14.60 1.12 -18.11
C SER A 35 -14.72 2.65 -18.14
N ALA A 36 -13.85 3.36 -17.43
CA ALA A 36 -13.85 4.82 -17.42
C ALA A 36 -13.48 5.39 -18.79
N ARG A 37 -12.50 4.77 -19.48
CA ARG A 37 -12.09 5.15 -20.85
C ARG A 37 -13.23 5.02 -21.83
N GLN A 38 -13.96 3.90 -21.83
CA GLN A 38 -15.15 3.71 -22.66
C GLN A 38 -16.21 4.79 -22.40
N ILE A 39 -16.53 5.05 -21.13
CA ILE A 39 -17.51 6.05 -20.73
C ILE A 39 -17.10 7.45 -21.23
N PHE A 40 -15.88 7.88 -20.98
CA PHE A 40 -15.41 9.20 -21.38
C PHE A 40 -15.32 9.32 -22.91
N TYR A 41 -14.94 8.25 -23.62
CA TYR A 41 -14.92 8.23 -25.08
C TYR A 41 -16.33 8.38 -25.65
N CYS A 42 -17.35 7.72 -25.11
CA CYS A 42 -18.75 7.93 -25.52
C CYS A 42 -19.18 9.38 -25.31
N LEU A 43 -18.86 9.97 -24.15
CA LEU A 43 -19.17 11.38 -23.89
C LEU A 43 -18.50 12.32 -24.89
N TYR A 44 -17.26 12.01 -25.27
CA TYR A 44 -16.52 12.79 -26.30
C TYR A 44 -17.18 12.68 -27.68
N THR A 45 -17.46 11.46 -28.16
CA THR A 45 -18.05 11.23 -29.49
C THR A 45 -19.45 11.81 -29.60
N ASP A 46 -20.26 11.77 -28.56
CA ASP A 46 -21.63 12.32 -28.52
C ASP A 46 -21.69 13.80 -28.14
N LYS A 47 -20.49 14.45 -28.14
CA LYS A 47 -20.35 15.90 -27.95
C LYS A 47 -20.92 16.40 -26.63
N PHE A 48 -20.64 15.67 -25.53
CA PHE A 48 -20.80 16.18 -24.16
C PHE A 48 -19.54 16.96 -23.76
N LEU A 49 -19.21 18.01 -24.49
CA LEU A 49 -17.97 18.75 -24.37
C LEU A 49 -18.13 19.99 -23.50
N HIS A 50 -17.05 20.46 -22.85
CA HIS A 50 -17.06 21.64 -21.96
C HIS A 50 -17.62 22.92 -22.65
N ASN A 51 -17.40 23.09 -23.96
CA ASN A 51 -17.86 24.23 -24.75
C ASN A 51 -19.25 24.03 -25.34
N LYS A 52 -19.99 23.00 -24.94
CA LYS A 52 -21.39 22.73 -25.32
C LYS A 52 -22.30 22.86 -24.10
N PRO A 53 -23.60 23.11 -24.32
CA PRO A 53 -24.56 23.11 -23.20
C PRO A 53 -24.55 21.80 -22.43
N PHE A 54 -24.83 21.90 -21.14
CA PHE A 54 -25.08 20.74 -20.29
C PHE A 54 -26.23 19.90 -20.84
N LYS A 55 -26.09 18.58 -20.79
CA LYS A 55 -27.13 17.61 -21.13
C LYS A 55 -27.47 16.78 -19.89
N LYS A 56 -28.71 16.29 -19.79
CA LYS A 56 -29.14 15.44 -18.66
C LYS A 56 -28.20 14.23 -18.53
N THR A 57 -27.78 13.93 -17.30
CA THR A 57 -26.92 12.78 -17.00
C THR A 57 -27.54 11.46 -17.44
N LEU A 58 -28.88 11.35 -17.35
CA LEU A 58 -29.63 10.20 -17.90
C LEU A 58 -29.35 9.99 -19.40
N LYS A 59 -29.21 11.08 -20.16
CA LYS A 59 -28.86 11.00 -21.59
C LYS A 59 -27.42 10.56 -21.80
N ALA A 60 -26.50 10.99 -20.92
CA ALA A 60 -25.11 10.53 -20.93
C ALA A 60 -25.01 9.03 -20.66
N ILE A 61 -25.76 8.51 -19.69
CA ILE A 61 -25.81 7.07 -19.38
C ILE A 61 -26.35 6.28 -20.58
N GLY A 62 -27.45 6.74 -21.20
CA GLY A 62 -27.99 6.11 -22.41
C GLY A 62 -27.00 6.10 -23.60
N SER A 63 -26.20 7.17 -23.75
CA SER A 63 -25.12 7.21 -24.76
C SER A 63 -24.04 6.16 -24.51
N VAL A 64 -23.69 5.93 -23.25
CA VAL A 64 -22.64 5.00 -22.83
C VAL A 64 -23.01 3.54 -23.08
N SER A 65 -24.30 3.18 -23.05
CA SER A 65 -24.79 1.80 -23.18
C SER A 65 -24.40 1.12 -24.51
N ARG A 66 -24.10 1.88 -25.55
CA ARG A 66 -23.65 1.34 -26.86
C ARG A 66 -22.25 0.75 -26.84
N MET A 67 -21.38 1.14 -25.91
CA MET A 67 -20.02 0.63 -25.77
C MET A 67 -19.76 -0.08 -24.44
N TYR A 68 -20.48 0.31 -23.39
CA TYR A 68 -20.28 -0.15 -22.03
C TYR A 68 -21.44 -1.05 -21.61
N ILE A 69 -21.21 -2.36 -21.56
CA ILE A 69 -22.23 -3.40 -21.34
C ILE A 69 -22.60 -3.65 -19.87
N HIS A 70 -22.10 -2.83 -18.95
CA HIS A 70 -22.42 -2.96 -17.53
C HIS A 70 -23.59 -2.05 -17.14
N GLY A 71 -24.19 -2.31 -15.97
CA GLY A 71 -25.40 -1.63 -15.52
C GLY A 71 -25.30 -0.10 -15.44
N ASP A 72 -26.40 0.58 -15.71
CA ASP A 72 -26.55 2.05 -15.76
C ASP A 72 -26.04 2.74 -14.49
N SER A 73 -26.29 2.15 -13.32
CA SER A 73 -25.82 2.67 -12.03
C SER A 73 -24.29 2.70 -11.92
N SER A 74 -23.59 1.76 -12.59
CA SER A 74 -22.14 1.75 -12.64
C SER A 74 -21.61 2.90 -13.50
N ALA A 75 -22.22 3.15 -14.66
CA ALA A 75 -21.88 4.26 -15.54
C ALA A 75 -22.15 5.61 -14.86
N GLU A 76 -23.33 5.75 -14.20
CA GLU A 76 -23.67 6.92 -13.39
C GLU A 76 -22.63 7.19 -12.31
N GLY A 77 -22.23 6.14 -11.57
CA GLY A 77 -21.23 6.24 -10.52
C GLY A 77 -19.87 6.75 -11.01
N VAL A 78 -19.42 6.30 -12.19
CA VAL A 78 -18.16 6.78 -12.80
C VAL A 78 -18.29 8.26 -13.20
N ILE A 79 -19.38 8.63 -13.87
CA ILE A 79 -19.62 10.01 -14.32
C ILE A 79 -19.70 10.97 -13.13
N MET A 80 -20.48 10.63 -12.10
CA MET A 80 -20.62 11.46 -10.90
C MET A 80 -19.32 11.61 -10.15
N ARG A 81 -18.61 10.49 -9.90
CA ARG A 81 -17.33 10.51 -9.19
C ARG A 81 -16.26 11.31 -9.93
N ALA A 82 -16.23 11.23 -11.27
CA ALA A 82 -15.32 12.02 -12.09
C ALA A 82 -15.58 13.53 -12.04
N GLY A 83 -16.77 13.95 -11.59
CA GLY A 83 -17.14 15.34 -11.39
C GLY A 83 -17.01 15.85 -9.94
N GLN A 84 -16.67 15.00 -8.97
CA GLN A 84 -16.58 15.38 -7.56
C GLN A 84 -15.21 15.97 -7.22
N PRO A 85 -15.10 17.25 -6.81
CA PRO A 85 -13.81 17.89 -6.52
C PRO A 85 -13.14 17.39 -5.24
N PHE A 86 -13.84 16.62 -4.42
CA PHE A 86 -13.32 15.93 -3.23
C PHE A 86 -12.89 14.49 -3.51
N ALA A 87 -13.29 13.93 -4.66
CA ALA A 87 -12.90 12.58 -5.10
C ALA A 87 -11.80 12.62 -6.18
N MET A 88 -11.79 13.64 -7.04
CA MET A 88 -10.82 13.83 -8.10
C MET A 88 -9.96 15.05 -7.80
N ARG A 89 -8.64 14.89 -7.92
CA ARG A 89 -7.72 16.03 -7.75
C ARG A 89 -7.91 17.05 -8.86
N TYR A 90 -8.18 16.55 -10.09
CA TYR A 90 -8.53 17.31 -11.29
C TYR A 90 -9.76 16.68 -11.94
N PRO A 91 -10.98 17.19 -11.70
CA PRO A 91 -12.22 16.61 -12.21
C PRO A 91 -12.25 16.51 -13.74
N LEU A 92 -12.65 15.35 -14.25
CA LEU A 92 -12.77 15.08 -15.68
C LEU A 92 -14.17 15.37 -16.24
N VAL A 93 -15.16 15.53 -15.36
CA VAL A 93 -16.56 15.82 -15.69
C VAL A 93 -16.99 17.06 -14.92
N GLU A 94 -17.86 17.88 -15.51
CA GLU A 94 -18.62 18.92 -14.84
C GLU A 94 -20.03 18.42 -14.61
N VAL A 95 -20.54 18.57 -13.39
CA VAL A 95 -21.91 18.19 -13.00
C VAL A 95 -22.67 19.41 -12.55
N ASP A 96 -23.84 19.63 -13.16
CA ASP A 96 -24.82 20.65 -12.76
C ASP A 96 -25.94 19.96 -11.99
N GLY A 97 -26.25 20.49 -10.79
CA GLY A 97 -27.12 19.88 -9.80
C GLY A 97 -26.35 19.17 -8.68
N ASN A 98 -27.03 18.34 -7.89
CA ASN A 98 -26.39 17.60 -6.79
C ASN A 98 -25.58 16.40 -7.33
N GLY A 99 -24.27 16.59 -7.51
CA GLY A 99 -23.29 15.57 -7.91
C GLY A 99 -22.70 14.79 -6.73
N GLY A 100 -23.22 14.93 -5.52
CA GLY A 100 -22.70 14.33 -4.28
C GLY A 100 -22.03 15.35 -3.36
N THR A 101 -21.82 14.96 -2.11
CA THR A 101 -21.24 15.80 -1.06
C THR A 101 -20.20 15.05 -0.25
N LEU A 102 -19.44 15.77 0.57
CA LEU A 102 -18.49 15.20 1.52
C LEU A 102 -19.14 14.39 2.65
N ALA A 103 -20.48 14.45 2.78
CA ALA A 103 -21.15 13.74 3.86
C ALA A 103 -21.09 12.22 3.69
N MET A 104 -21.33 11.74 2.47
CA MET A 104 -21.40 10.29 2.20
C MET A 104 -21.09 9.98 0.72
N SER A 105 -20.39 8.89 0.47
CA SER A 105 -20.22 8.39 -0.90
C SER A 105 -21.58 8.03 -1.51
N GLY A 106 -21.79 8.43 -2.78
CA GLY A 106 -22.95 8.02 -3.55
C GLY A 106 -24.24 8.80 -3.26
N ASN A 107 -24.18 9.90 -2.52
CA ASN A 107 -25.35 10.74 -2.20
C ASN A 107 -25.70 11.78 -3.26
N TRP A 108 -25.47 11.49 -4.54
CA TRP A 108 -25.90 12.34 -5.65
C TRP A 108 -27.37 12.16 -5.98
N ALA A 109 -27.95 13.19 -6.61
CA ALA A 109 -29.33 13.12 -7.08
C ALA A 109 -29.46 12.23 -8.32
N ALA A 110 -30.64 11.63 -8.51
CA ALA A 110 -30.91 10.77 -9.66
C ALA A 110 -30.59 11.47 -11.00
N SER A 111 -30.09 10.71 -11.96
CA SER A 111 -29.59 11.18 -13.26
C SER A 111 -30.57 12.04 -14.10
N ARG A 112 -31.88 11.91 -13.84
CA ARG A 112 -32.92 12.77 -14.46
C ARG A 112 -32.91 14.22 -13.93
N TYR A 113 -32.36 14.45 -12.72
CA TYR A 113 -32.29 15.77 -12.10
C TYR A 113 -30.96 16.46 -12.33
N THR A 114 -29.89 15.71 -12.54
CA THR A 114 -28.56 16.23 -12.81
C THR A 114 -28.28 16.38 -14.29
N SER A 115 -27.32 17.23 -14.64
CA SER A 115 -26.77 17.36 -15.99
C SER A 115 -25.26 17.24 -15.93
N SER A 116 -24.65 16.70 -17.00
CA SER A 116 -23.19 16.46 -17.03
C SER A 116 -22.60 16.77 -18.40
N ARG A 117 -21.30 17.07 -18.40
CA ARG A 117 -20.46 17.19 -19.60
C ARG A 117 -18.99 16.97 -19.20
N LEU A 118 -18.15 16.68 -20.17
CA LEU A 118 -16.71 16.64 -19.98
C LEU A 118 -16.17 18.00 -19.55
N SER A 119 -15.22 18.05 -18.62
CA SER A 119 -14.56 19.29 -18.21
C SER A 119 -13.60 19.79 -19.27
N GLU A 120 -13.16 21.04 -19.18
CA GLU A 120 -12.13 21.56 -20.07
C GLU A 120 -10.82 20.80 -19.94
N PHE A 121 -10.47 20.38 -18.72
CA PHE A 121 -9.27 19.58 -18.44
C PHE A 121 -9.29 18.23 -19.19
N SER A 122 -10.44 17.59 -19.29
CA SER A 122 -10.56 16.29 -19.99
C SER A 122 -10.33 16.35 -21.49
N ASN A 123 -10.36 17.56 -22.13
CA ASN A 123 -10.08 17.68 -23.56
C ASN A 123 -8.68 17.15 -23.94
N PHE A 124 -7.73 17.29 -23.01
CA PHE A 124 -6.35 16.86 -23.24
C PHE A 124 -6.20 15.33 -23.25
N LEU A 125 -7.18 14.59 -22.69
CA LEU A 125 -7.25 13.14 -22.88
C LEU A 125 -7.49 12.75 -24.34
N PHE A 126 -8.24 13.57 -25.07
CA PHE A 126 -8.71 13.30 -26.44
C PHE A 126 -7.99 14.13 -27.51
N GLU A 127 -7.08 15.04 -27.13
CA GLU A 127 -6.38 15.90 -28.09
C GLU A 127 -5.67 15.05 -29.13
N ASP A 128 -5.97 15.29 -30.41
CA ASP A 128 -5.46 14.58 -31.59
C ASP A 128 -5.95 13.11 -31.75
N ILE A 129 -6.96 12.64 -31.02
CA ILE A 129 -7.52 11.30 -31.23
C ILE A 129 -8.02 11.08 -32.68
N ASP A 130 -8.60 12.14 -33.27
CA ASP A 130 -9.11 12.14 -34.66
C ASP A 130 -7.99 12.12 -35.71
N LYS A 131 -6.71 12.18 -35.32
CA LYS A 131 -5.54 12.14 -36.18
C LYS A 131 -4.89 10.76 -36.27
N ASN A 132 -5.61 9.70 -35.93
CA ASN A 132 -5.09 8.32 -35.92
C ASN A 132 -3.85 8.15 -35.06
N THR A 133 -3.75 8.92 -33.95
CA THR A 133 -2.62 8.85 -33.02
C THR A 133 -2.61 7.55 -32.22
N ILE A 134 -3.78 6.92 -32.06
CA ILE A 134 -3.95 5.64 -31.40
C ILE A 134 -4.13 4.55 -32.47
N SER A 135 -3.31 3.51 -32.37
CA SER A 135 -3.36 2.36 -33.31
C SER A 135 -4.18 1.18 -32.79
N GLU A 136 -4.43 1.13 -31.47
CA GLU A 136 -5.10 0.00 -30.82
C GLU A 136 -6.56 0.34 -30.55
N TRP A 137 -7.46 -0.24 -31.37
CA TRP A 137 -8.92 -0.11 -31.23
C TRP A 137 -9.54 -1.46 -30.98
N ARG A 138 -10.68 -1.51 -30.31
CA ARG A 138 -11.47 -2.71 -30.09
C ARG A 138 -12.90 -2.46 -30.53
N ASP A 139 -13.53 -3.50 -31.08
CA ASP A 139 -14.95 -3.48 -31.38
C ASP A 139 -15.78 -3.49 -30.09
N ASN A 140 -16.93 -2.85 -30.11
CA ASN A 140 -17.93 -2.94 -29.06
C ASN A 140 -18.58 -4.33 -29.08
N TYR A 141 -19.56 -4.56 -28.21
CA TYR A 141 -20.18 -5.88 -28.01
C TYR A 141 -21.01 -6.40 -29.20
N ASP A 142 -21.38 -5.56 -30.15
CA ASP A 142 -22.17 -5.90 -31.35
C ASP A 142 -21.43 -5.61 -32.66
N ASP A 143 -20.14 -5.32 -32.61
CA ASP A 143 -19.23 -5.04 -33.71
C ASP A 143 -19.66 -3.86 -34.62
N THR A 144 -20.49 -2.95 -34.08
CA THR A 144 -21.01 -1.80 -34.81
C THR A 144 -20.13 -0.55 -34.68
N GLU A 145 -19.39 -0.44 -33.59
CA GLU A 145 -18.52 0.72 -33.29
C GLU A 145 -17.22 0.26 -32.65
N GLN A 146 -16.19 1.10 -32.75
CA GLN A 146 -14.90 0.87 -32.12
C GLN A 146 -14.59 1.89 -31.05
N TYR A 147 -13.85 1.46 -30.02
CA TYR A 147 -13.31 2.32 -28.98
C TYR A 147 -11.81 2.11 -28.78
N PRO A 148 -11.07 3.18 -28.38
CA PRO A 148 -9.62 3.09 -28.21
C PRO A 148 -9.27 2.32 -26.93
N THR A 149 -8.21 1.50 -26.99
CA THR A 149 -7.70 0.77 -25.82
C THR A 149 -6.87 1.66 -24.87
N VAL A 150 -6.42 2.81 -25.35
CA VAL A 150 -5.69 3.85 -24.63
C VAL A 150 -6.06 5.21 -25.21
N LEU A 151 -6.06 6.27 -24.41
CA LEU A 151 -6.30 7.65 -24.89
C LEU A 151 -4.98 8.37 -25.16
N PRO A 152 -4.97 9.42 -26.03
CA PRO A 152 -3.78 10.21 -26.31
C PRO A 152 -3.13 10.82 -25.08
N SER A 153 -3.92 11.39 -24.15
CA SER A 153 -3.45 11.99 -22.89
C SER A 153 -2.30 12.98 -23.08
N LYS A 154 -2.46 13.95 -24.00
CA LYS A 154 -1.44 14.95 -24.31
C LYS A 154 -1.29 16.03 -23.27
N GLY A 155 -0.05 16.25 -22.82
CA GLY A 155 0.28 17.34 -21.91
C GLY A 155 0.03 17.06 -20.43
N TYR A 156 -0.43 15.87 -20.06
CA TYR A 156 -0.48 15.42 -18.66
C TYR A 156 -0.69 13.92 -18.52
N TYR A 157 -0.19 13.38 -17.43
CA TYR A 157 -0.41 11.99 -17.02
C TYR A 157 -1.55 11.91 -16.00
N ASN A 158 -2.65 11.18 -16.33
CA ASN A 158 -3.82 11.11 -15.45
C ASN A 158 -3.58 10.40 -14.11
N ILE A 159 -2.35 9.97 -13.82
CA ILE A 159 -1.91 9.51 -12.50
C ILE A 159 -2.16 10.57 -11.41
N VAL A 160 -2.25 11.85 -11.78
CA VAL A 160 -2.58 12.96 -10.87
C VAL A 160 -3.92 12.76 -10.15
N ASN A 161 -4.85 12.03 -10.73
CA ASN A 161 -6.15 11.70 -10.13
C ASN A 161 -6.12 10.44 -9.26
N GLY A 162 -5.03 9.70 -9.29
CA GLY A 162 -4.93 8.44 -8.56
C GLY A 162 -5.97 7.40 -8.99
N THR A 163 -5.92 6.23 -8.39
CA THR A 163 -6.92 5.19 -8.61
C THR A 163 -6.91 4.15 -7.50
N LEU A 164 -8.07 3.54 -7.29
CA LEU A 164 -8.23 2.37 -6.44
C LEU A 164 -8.87 1.25 -7.27
N GLY A 165 -8.20 0.10 -7.37
CA GLY A 165 -8.68 -1.06 -8.11
C GLY A 165 -8.58 -2.32 -7.26
N ILE A 166 -9.67 -3.10 -7.22
CA ILE A 166 -9.71 -4.39 -6.54
C ILE A 166 -10.11 -5.42 -7.59
N GLY A 167 -9.24 -6.38 -7.84
CA GLY A 167 -9.46 -7.49 -8.75
C GLY A 167 -9.20 -8.82 -8.07
N VAL A 168 -9.34 -9.89 -8.82
CA VAL A 168 -9.07 -11.25 -8.34
C VAL A 168 -7.56 -11.47 -8.30
N GLY A 169 -7.00 -11.63 -7.12
CA GLY A 169 -5.57 -11.89 -6.93
C GLY A 169 -4.64 -10.68 -7.10
N ALA A 170 -5.15 -9.52 -7.51
CA ALA A 170 -4.37 -8.29 -7.61
C ALA A 170 -5.20 -7.05 -7.21
N ALA A 171 -4.53 -6.09 -6.60
CA ALA A 171 -5.12 -4.82 -6.24
C ALA A 171 -4.19 -3.69 -6.68
N SER A 172 -4.76 -2.53 -6.98
CA SER A 172 -4.03 -1.30 -7.28
C SER A 172 -4.52 -0.19 -6.35
N SER A 173 -3.60 0.58 -5.80
CA SER A 173 -3.89 1.77 -5.00
C SER A 173 -2.85 2.82 -5.31
N ILE A 174 -3.19 3.73 -6.19
CA ILE A 174 -2.31 4.82 -6.64
C ILE A 174 -2.81 6.10 -6.01
N PRO A 175 -2.01 6.82 -5.20
CA PRO A 175 -2.41 8.09 -4.60
C PRO A 175 -2.57 9.18 -5.66
N GLN A 176 -3.17 10.28 -5.28
CA GLN A 176 -3.29 11.49 -6.11
C GLN A 176 -2.02 12.32 -6.02
N PHE A 177 -1.76 13.14 -7.07
CA PHE A 177 -0.57 13.97 -7.15
C PHE A 177 -0.88 15.37 -7.70
N ASN A 178 0.03 16.31 -7.45
CA ASN A 178 -0.05 17.66 -7.99
C ASN A 178 0.36 17.68 -9.48
N LEU A 179 -0.46 18.32 -10.32
CA LEU A 179 -0.24 18.38 -11.78
C LEU A 179 1.07 19.09 -12.16
N LYS A 180 1.38 20.22 -11.51
CA LYS A 180 2.62 20.95 -11.79
C LYS A 180 3.84 20.12 -11.46
N GLU A 181 3.83 19.44 -10.31
CA GLU A 181 4.95 18.60 -9.87
C GLU A 181 5.15 17.39 -10.81
N VAL A 182 4.06 16.70 -11.19
CA VAL A 182 4.14 15.55 -12.12
C VAL A 182 4.63 16.00 -13.49
N ASN A 183 4.10 17.10 -14.05
CA ASN A 183 4.55 17.61 -15.34
C ASN A 183 6.01 18.08 -15.30
N MET A 184 6.46 18.69 -14.20
CA MET A 184 7.88 19.02 -14.01
C MET A 184 8.76 17.77 -13.94
N ALA A 185 8.32 16.74 -13.25
CA ALA A 185 9.01 15.44 -13.20
C ALA A 185 9.08 14.76 -14.58
N LEU A 186 8.00 14.83 -15.38
CA LEU A 186 7.97 14.33 -16.76
C LEU A 186 8.94 15.11 -17.65
N ILE A 187 8.99 16.45 -17.55
CA ILE A 187 9.93 17.28 -18.31
C ILE A 187 11.38 16.95 -17.91
N HIS A 188 11.65 16.81 -16.61
CA HIS A 188 12.98 16.43 -16.14
C HIS A 188 13.41 15.07 -16.71
N LEU A 189 12.53 14.06 -16.64
CA LEU A 189 12.78 12.72 -17.16
C LEU A 189 12.94 12.71 -18.69
N LEU A 190 12.19 13.54 -19.42
CA LEU A 190 12.28 13.69 -20.88
C LEU A 190 13.68 14.08 -21.35
N TRP A 191 14.33 14.99 -20.61
CA TRP A 191 15.67 15.48 -20.92
C TRP A 191 16.80 14.71 -20.24
N ASN A 192 16.50 14.04 -19.11
CA ASN A 192 17.46 13.27 -18.31
C ASN A 192 16.92 11.86 -18.01
N PRO A 193 16.93 10.93 -19.00
CA PRO A 193 16.35 9.57 -18.81
C PRO A 193 17.01 8.78 -17.69
N ASP A 194 18.30 9.05 -17.41
CA ASP A 194 19.09 8.35 -16.40
C ASP A 194 19.04 9.04 -15.00
N CYS A 195 18.20 10.08 -14.83
CA CYS A 195 18.08 10.80 -13.57
C CYS A 195 17.72 9.87 -12.39
N ASN A 196 18.08 10.29 -11.18
CA ASN A 196 17.75 9.56 -9.96
C ASN A 196 16.27 9.75 -9.60
N PHE A 197 15.74 8.82 -8.79
CA PHE A 197 14.35 8.88 -8.31
C PHE A 197 14.06 10.20 -7.56
N GLU A 198 15.00 10.68 -6.76
CA GLU A 198 14.86 11.92 -5.97
C GLU A 198 14.60 13.16 -6.81
N GLU A 199 15.13 13.22 -8.03
CA GLU A 199 14.98 14.35 -8.96
C GLU A 199 13.59 14.42 -9.60
N ILE A 200 12.86 13.29 -9.61
CA ILE A 200 11.52 13.16 -10.21
C ILE A 200 10.45 12.76 -9.18
N TYR A 201 10.82 12.71 -7.90
CA TYR A 201 9.88 12.37 -6.84
C TYR A 201 8.79 13.43 -6.71
N CYS A 202 7.54 12.98 -6.67
CA CYS A 202 6.38 13.79 -6.31
C CYS A 202 5.72 13.17 -5.08
N ALA A 203 5.53 13.94 -4.03
CA ALA A 203 4.76 13.48 -2.89
C ALA A 203 3.26 13.41 -3.23
N PRO A 204 2.48 12.49 -2.67
CA PRO A 204 1.03 12.46 -2.83
C PRO A 204 0.38 13.81 -2.46
N ASP A 205 -0.62 14.22 -3.26
CA ASP A 205 -1.37 15.46 -3.09
C ASP A 205 -2.85 15.21 -3.33
N PHE A 206 -3.61 15.10 -2.23
CA PHE A 206 -4.99 14.65 -2.26
C PHE A 206 -6.00 15.79 -2.44
N ALA A 207 -7.12 15.48 -3.08
CA ALA A 207 -8.20 16.41 -3.37
C ALA A 207 -8.76 17.12 -2.12
N THR A 208 -8.80 16.41 -0.99
CA THR A 208 -9.31 16.91 0.30
C THR A 208 -8.27 17.63 1.17
N GLY A 209 -7.01 17.74 0.69
CA GLY A 209 -5.92 18.34 1.47
C GLY A 209 -5.42 17.41 2.58
N GLY A 210 -5.32 17.94 3.79
CA GLY A 210 -4.82 17.22 4.96
C GLY A 210 -3.29 17.24 5.09
N LEU A 211 -2.80 16.46 6.04
CA LEU A 211 -1.38 16.36 6.38
C LEU A 211 -0.86 14.97 6.03
N LEU A 212 0.25 14.88 5.31
CA LEU A 212 1.01 13.65 5.09
C LEU A 212 2.12 13.57 6.15
N LEU A 213 2.12 12.50 6.97
CA LEU A 213 2.95 12.41 8.17
C LEU A 213 4.20 11.52 8.02
N ASN A 214 4.31 10.76 6.94
CA ASN A 214 5.35 9.73 6.77
C ASN A 214 5.97 9.75 5.36
N GLU A 215 6.46 10.89 4.95
CA GLU A 215 6.98 11.10 3.59
C GLU A 215 8.09 10.12 3.20
N GLU A 216 9.06 9.85 4.07
CA GLU A 216 10.20 8.96 3.76
C GLU A 216 9.75 7.49 3.51
N GLU A 217 8.73 7.02 4.24
CA GLU A 217 8.14 5.71 3.99
C GLU A 217 7.40 5.68 2.64
N VAL A 218 6.73 6.78 2.30
CA VAL A 218 6.04 6.98 1.02
C VAL A 218 7.03 7.03 -0.14
N LYS A 219 8.16 7.75 -0.01
CA LYS A 219 9.25 7.76 -0.98
C LYS A 219 9.74 6.34 -1.28
N THR A 220 10.00 5.58 -0.22
CA THR A 220 10.44 4.18 -0.35
C THR A 220 9.40 3.33 -1.09
N SER A 221 8.11 3.53 -0.80
CA SER A 221 7.02 2.79 -1.44
C SER A 221 6.86 3.14 -2.91
N LEU A 222 6.96 4.40 -3.30
CA LEU A 222 6.91 4.83 -4.71
C LEU A 222 8.15 4.39 -5.49
N ARG A 223 9.33 4.37 -4.85
CA ARG A 223 10.56 3.83 -5.45
C ARG A 223 10.43 2.35 -5.78
N ASN A 224 9.74 1.58 -4.94
CA ASN A 224 9.54 0.14 -5.12
C ASN A 224 8.26 -0.21 -5.89
N GLY A 225 7.34 0.75 -6.06
CA GLY A 225 6.00 0.54 -6.63
C GLY A 225 4.97 -0.02 -5.64
N TYR A 226 5.36 -0.40 -4.44
CA TYR A 226 4.49 -0.89 -3.37
C TYR A 226 5.18 -0.75 -2.00
N GLY A 227 4.39 -0.83 -0.92
CA GLY A 227 4.96 -0.82 0.43
C GLY A 227 4.05 -0.18 1.47
N ASN A 228 4.59 0.76 2.23
CA ASN A 228 3.88 1.47 3.28
C ASN A 228 2.79 2.37 2.72
N SER A 229 1.73 2.54 3.49
CA SER A 229 0.62 3.45 3.17
C SER A 229 0.99 4.90 3.49
N CYS A 230 0.37 5.84 2.78
CA CYS A 230 0.36 7.25 3.20
C CYS A 230 -0.40 7.36 4.52
N LYS A 231 0.21 7.92 5.54
CA LYS A 231 -0.44 8.25 6.80
C LYS A 231 -0.99 9.67 6.69
N LEU A 232 -2.31 9.79 6.62
CA LEU A 232 -3.02 11.05 6.40
C LEU A 232 -3.73 11.50 7.67
N ARG A 233 -3.62 12.78 8.00
CA ARG A 233 -4.26 13.39 9.17
C ARG A 233 -5.04 14.64 8.76
N SER A 234 -6.16 14.87 9.44
CA SER A 234 -6.99 16.07 9.31
C SER A 234 -6.24 17.33 9.73
N VAL A 235 -6.59 18.46 9.14
CA VAL A 235 -6.22 19.79 9.66
C VAL A 235 -7.26 20.23 10.67
N ILE A 236 -6.84 20.36 11.93
CA ILE A 236 -7.70 20.71 13.06
C ILE A 236 -7.12 21.95 13.75
N ASP A 237 -7.92 23.00 13.84
CA ASP A 237 -7.60 24.20 14.61
C ASP A 237 -8.27 24.15 15.98
N TYR A 238 -7.75 24.86 16.95
CA TYR A 238 -8.36 25.04 18.26
C TYR A 238 -8.86 26.47 18.45
N ASP A 239 -10.17 26.63 18.64
CA ASP A 239 -10.77 27.91 18.99
C ASP A 239 -10.79 28.08 20.52
N THR A 240 -10.00 29.04 21.01
CA THR A 240 -9.87 29.34 22.44
C THR A 240 -11.13 29.99 23.04
N ASN A 241 -11.93 30.72 22.23
CA ASN A 241 -13.15 31.40 22.67
C ASN A 241 -14.29 30.40 22.86
N GLU A 242 -14.54 29.59 21.85
CA GLU A 242 -15.61 28.57 21.90
C GLU A 242 -15.14 27.28 22.59
N LYS A 243 -13.85 27.13 22.91
CA LYS A 243 -13.22 25.91 23.47
C LYS A 243 -13.56 24.65 22.69
N CYS A 244 -13.42 24.71 21.36
CA CYS A 244 -13.70 23.62 20.48
C CYS A 244 -12.58 23.39 19.49
N PHE A 245 -12.44 22.15 19.02
CA PHE A 245 -11.68 21.83 17.82
C PHE A 245 -12.52 22.12 16.57
N ILE A 246 -11.89 22.67 15.54
CA ILE A 246 -12.48 22.94 14.24
C ILE A 246 -11.76 22.12 13.20
N VAL A 247 -12.41 21.09 12.67
CA VAL A 247 -11.90 20.27 11.56
C VAL A 247 -12.12 21.02 10.26
N LYS A 248 -11.04 21.38 9.55
CA LYS A 248 -11.08 22.15 8.28
C LYS A 248 -10.80 21.30 7.06
N GLU A 249 -9.99 20.24 7.22
CA GLU A 249 -9.66 19.30 6.15
C GLU A 249 -9.72 17.87 6.72
N ILE A 250 -10.09 16.91 5.89
CA ILE A 250 -10.23 15.50 6.28
C ILE A 250 -9.37 14.61 5.39
N PRO A 251 -8.93 13.43 5.88
CA PRO A 251 -8.16 12.50 5.08
C PRO A 251 -8.92 12.06 3.83
N TYR A 252 -8.21 11.88 2.74
CA TYR A 252 -8.82 11.44 1.49
C TYR A 252 -9.51 10.07 1.62
N GLY A 253 -10.72 9.99 1.07
CA GLY A 253 -11.56 8.79 1.14
C GLY A 253 -12.39 8.67 2.42
N VAL A 254 -12.23 9.58 3.37
CA VAL A 254 -13.07 9.68 4.57
C VAL A 254 -14.21 10.65 4.32
N TYR A 255 -15.39 10.36 4.88
CA TYR A 255 -16.60 11.16 4.75
C TYR A 255 -17.04 11.71 6.10
N THR A 256 -17.65 12.91 6.14
CA THR A 256 -18.00 13.55 7.41
C THR A 256 -19.03 12.75 8.21
N ASN A 257 -19.96 12.04 7.57
CA ASN A 257 -20.90 11.15 8.26
C ASN A 257 -20.20 10.00 9.02
N THR A 258 -19.08 9.52 8.51
CA THR A 258 -18.29 8.49 9.22
C THR A 258 -17.68 9.09 10.48
N ILE A 259 -17.05 10.25 10.36
CA ILE A 259 -16.45 10.98 11.48
C ILE A 259 -17.52 11.32 12.52
N CYS A 260 -18.70 11.82 12.10
CA CYS A 260 -19.79 12.15 13.00
C CYS A 260 -20.29 10.93 13.80
N LYS A 261 -20.44 9.77 13.17
CA LYS A 261 -20.80 8.53 13.85
C LYS A 261 -19.74 8.08 14.87
N GLU A 262 -18.46 8.20 14.51
CA GLU A 262 -17.35 7.89 15.40
C GLU A 262 -17.34 8.86 16.60
N LEU A 263 -17.54 10.16 16.38
CA LEU A 263 -17.67 11.16 17.44
C LEU A 263 -18.87 10.89 18.35
N GLU A 264 -20.02 10.51 17.80
CA GLU A 264 -21.22 10.15 18.54
C GLU A 264 -20.94 8.95 19.47
N ASN A 265 -20.25 7.93 18.97
CA ASN A 265 -19.86 6.76 19.75
C ASN A 265 -18.92 7.15 20.91
N ILE A 266 -17.92 8.01 20.64
CA ILE A 266 -17.00 8.48 21.67
C ILE A 266 -17.74 9.30 22.74
N ILE A 267 -18.58 10.23 22.34
CA ILE A 267 -19.30 11.14 23.24
C ILE A 267 -20.26 10.36 24.16
N ASN A 268 -20.90 9.31 23.64
CA ASN A 268 -21.83 8.47 24.39
C ASN A 268 -21.13 7.38 25.21
N SER A 269 -19.81 7.21 25.09
CA SER A 269 -19.05 6.26 25.89
C SER A 269 -18.92 6.72 27.35
N GLU A 270 -19.03 5.79 28.30
CA GLU A 270 -18.79 6.06 29.72
C GLU A 270 -17.34 6.50 30.01
N GLU A 271 -16.40 6.12 29.17
CA GLU A 271 -14.97 6.47 29.26
C GLU A 271 -14.64 7.87 28.74
N ASN A 272 -15.61 8.56 28.13
CA ASN A 272 -15.40 9.88 27.56
C ASN A 272 -15.17 10.95 28.63
N ILE A 273 -13.94 11.40 28.77
CA ILE A 273 -13.53 12.49 29.67
C ILE A 273 -13.23 13.80 28.96
N TYR A 274 -13.21 13.83 27.61
CA TYR A 274 -12.74 14.97 26.84
C TYR A 274 -13.83 15.76 26.13
N PHE A 275 -14.83 15.11 25.52
CA PHE A 275 -15.77 15.73 24.55
C PHE A 275 -17.17 15.88 25.13
N ASP A 276 -17.79 17.04 24.85
CA ASP A 276 -19.15 17.37 25.30
C ASP A 276 -20.16 17.07 24.19
N ARG A 277 -19.98 17.70 23.02
CA ARG A 277 -20.82 17.58 21.85
C ARG A 277 -20.06 17.94 20.58
N PHE A 278 -20.66 17.71 19.43
CA PHE A 278 -20.15 18.21 18.15
C PHE A 278 -21.29 18.82 17.29
N ASN A 279 -20.89 19.65 16.34
CA ASN A 279 -21.78 20.21 15.31
C ASN A 279 -21.13 20.02 13.94
N ASP A 280 -21.83 19.36 13.00
CA ASP A 280 -21.41 19.28 11.60
C ASP A 280 -22.03 20.45 10.83
N LEU A 281 -21.20 21.35 10.35
CA LEU A 281 -21.53 22.52 9.56
C LEU A 281 -20.96 22.40 8.13
N THR A 282 -20.61 21.18 7.72
CA THR A 282 -19.98 20.88 6.43
C THR A 282 -20.86 21.31 5.26
N GLY A 283 -20.30 22.15 4.40
CA GLY A 283 -20.88 22.54 3.12
C GLY A 283 -20.04 22.01 1.95
N SER A 284 -19.48 22.92 1.15
CA SER A 284 -18.52 22.60 0.09
C SER A 284 -17.14 22.21 0.64
N GLN A 285 -16.84 22.64 1.86
CA GLN A 285 -15.64 22.29 2.61
C GLN A 285 -16.02 21.64 3.94
N PRO A 286 -15.18 20.75 4.50
CA PRO A 286 -15.43 20.18 5.81
C PRO A 286 -15.43 21.27 6.88
N LEU A 287 -16.40 21.22 7.79
CA LEU A 287 -16.45 22.11 8.95
C LEU A 287 -17.17 21.38 10.10
N ILE A 288 -16.41 20.69 10.96
CA ILE A 288 -16.94 20.02 12.13
C ILE A 288 -16.37 20.69 13.37
N LYS A 289 -17.24 21.21 14.25
CA LYS A 289 -16.87 21.78 15.55
C LYS A 289 -17.07 20.73 16.63
N ILE A 290 -16.01 20.43 17.41
CA ILE A 290 -16.00 19.43 18.48
C ILE A 290 -15.73 20.15 19.80
N TYR A 291 -16.72 20.24 20.67
CA TYR A 291 -16.67 20.99 21.93
C TYR A 291 -16.07 20.15 23.04
N LEU A 292 -15.15 20.75 23.80
CA LEU A 292 -14.49 20.10 24.91
C LEU A 292 -15.25 20.26 26.23
N LYS A 293 -15.20 19.25 27.11
CA LYS A 293 -15.64 19.34 28.50
C LYS A 293 -14.79 20.35 29.28
N LYS A 294 -15.36 20.99 30.29
CA LYS A 294 -14.82 22.15 31.01
C LYS A 294 -13.37 22.00 31.49
N ASN A 295 -12.92 20.79 31.83
CA ASN A 295 -11.59 20.52 32.37
C ASN A 295 -10.77 19.57 31.45
N ALA A 296 -11.13 19.42 30.18
CA ALA A 296 -10.44 18.54 29.26
C ALA A 296 -9.02 19.06 28.95
N ASN A 297 -8.05 18.16 28.97
CA ASN A 297 -6.69 18.45 28.52
C ASN A 297 -6.64 18.46 26.99
N ILE A 298 -6.38 19.62 26.38
CA ILE A 298 -6.42 19.85 24.94
C ILE A 298 -5.47 18.89 24.20
N SER A 299 -4.23 18.73 24.69
CA SER A 299 -3.23 17.88 24.03
C SER A 299 -3.58 16.39 24.09
N LYS A 300 -4.22 15.93 25.16
CA LYS A 300 -4.69 14.55 25.25
C LYS A 300 -5.98 14.35 24.44
N ALA A 301 -6.87 15.33 24.42
CA ALA A 301 -8.11 15.27 23.65
C ALA A 301 -7.85 15.17 22.14
N ILE A 302 -6.93 15.96 21.60
CA ILE A 302 -6.61 15.88 20.15
C ILE A 302 -5.94 14.54 19.79
N LYS A 303 -5.10 14.00 20.66
CA LYS A 303 -4.49 12.67 20.47
C LYS A 303 -5.56 11.56 20.49
N SER A 304 -6.55 11.65 21.40
CA SER A 304 -7.69 10.72 21.44
C SER A 304 -8.51 10.79 20.16
N LEU A 305 -8.79 11.99 19.61
CA LEU A 305 -9.49 12.14 18.33
C LEU A 305 -8.77 11.42 17.20
N TYR A 306 -7.47 11.64 17.04
CA TYR A 306 -6.72 10.99 15.96
C TYR A 306 -6.62 9.47 16.15
N LYS A 307 -6.62 8.97 17.38
CA LYS A 307 -6.54 7.54 17.69
C LYS A 307 -7.86 6.82 17.48
N GLU A 308 -8.97 7.46 17.84
CA GLU A 308 -10.29 6.84 17.95
C GLU A 308 -11.22 7.16 16.77
N THR A 309 -10.79 8.02 15.85
CA THR A 309 -11.58 8.40 14.69
C THR A 309 -10.80 8.32 13.39
N SER A 310 -11.53 8.34 12.27
CA SER A 310 -10.98 8.43 10.92
C SER A 310 -10.36 9.81 10.57
N LEU A 311 -10.22 10.72 11.55
CA LEU A 311 -9.47 11.97 11.41
C LEU A 311 -7.97 11.75 11.21
N GLU A 312 -7.48 10.55 11.50
CA GLU A 312 -6.22 10.00 11.01
C GLU A 312 -6.50 8.68 10.29
N SER A 313 -6.05 8.53 9.06
CA SER A 313 -6.30 7.34 8.25
C SER A 313 -5.11 6.98 7.36
N PHE A 314 -5.20 5.83 6.70
CA PHE A 314 -4.14 5.33 5.82
C PHE A 314 -4.64 5.13 4.39
N TYR A 315 -3.85 5.58 3.42
CA TYR A 315 -4.08 5.31 2.00
C TYR A 315 -2.96 4.43 1.44
N GLY A 316 -3.31 3.23 0.98
CA GLY A 316 -2.33 2.24 0.51
C GLY A 316 -1.58 2.68 -0.75
N ILE A 317 -0.33 2.24 -0.91
CA ILE A 317 0.46 2.41 -2.13
C ILE A 317 0.71 1.05 -2.76
N ASN A 318 0.18 0.85 -3.96
CA ASN A 318 0.41 -0.32 -4.80
C ASN A 318 0.20 0.10 -6.26
N MET A 319 1.28 0.26 -6.99
CA MET A 319 1.29 0.72 -8.38
C MET A 319 1.19 -0.44 -9.37
N THR A 320 0.32 -1.42 -9.08
CA THR A 320 -0.01 -2.48 -10.02
C THR A 320 -0.88 -1.90 -11.14
N MET A 321 -0.35 -1.89 -12.36
CA MET A 321 -0.99 -1.38 -13.57
C MET A 321 -0.87 -2.40 -14.71
N LEU A 322 -1.60 -2.18 -15.80
CA LEU A 322 -1.49 -3.00 -17.01
C LEU A 322 -0.39 -2.45 -17.92
N GLU A 323 0.57 -3.30 -18.26
CA GLU A 323 1.53 -3.04 -19.33
C GLU A 323 0.84 -3.31 -20.67
N ASN A 324 0.78 -2.28 -21.53
CA ASN A 324 0.12 -2.32 -22.84
C ASN A 324 -1.34 -2.83 -22.77
N GLY A 325 -2.06 -2.50 -21.70
CA GLY A 325 -3.46 -2.90 -21.51
C GLY A 325 -3.69 -4.40 -21.31
N ARG A 326 -2.65 -5.20 -21.07
CA ARG A 326 -2.74 -6.68 -21.05
C ARG A 326 -2.17 -7.32 -19.78
N PHE A 327 -0.95 -7.01 -19.42
CA PHE A 327 -0.23 -7.74 -18.38
C PHE A 327 -0.17 -6.95 -17.07
N PRO A 328 -0.71 -7.47 -15.96
CA PRO A 328 -0.52 -6.85 -14.66
C PRO A 328 0.95 -6.85 -14.25
N LYS A 329 1.48 -5.68 -13.92
CA LYS A 329 2.85 -5.48 -13.46
C LYS A 329 2.87 -4.42 -12.37
N ILE A 330 3.76 -4.58 -11.40
CA ILE A 330 4.07 -3.53 -10.44
C ILE A 330 5.09 -2.59 -11.07
N PHE A 331 4.72 -1.32 -11.20
CA PHE A 331 5.59 -0.29 -11.74
C PHE A 331 6.20 0.53 -10.60
N THR A 332 7.47 0.84 -10.69
CA THR A 332 8.08 1.91 -9.91
C THR A 332 7.59 3.26 -10.41
N TRP A 333 7.72 4.31 -9.61
CA TRP A 333 7.36 5.67 -10.01
C TRP A 333 8.03 6.10 -11.33
N LYS A 334 9.36 5.89 -11.42
CA LYS A 334 10.13 6.23 -12.63
C LYS A 334 9.67 5.44 -13.86
N GLU A 335 9.41 4.13 -13.72
CA GLU A 335 8.91 3.30 -14.82
C GLU A 335 7.54 3.77 -15.30
N ALA A 336 6.64 4.14 -14.40
CA ALA A 336 5.31 4.62 -14.76
C ALA A 336 5.36 5.93 -15.54
N LEU A 337 6.15 6.91 -15.07
CA LEU A 337 6.37 8.17 -15.78
C LEU A 337 7.00 7.94 -17.17
N ASN A 338 7.98 7.05 -17.25
CA ASN A 338 8.65 6.75 -18.52
C ASN A 338 7.72 6.09 -19.54
N GLN A 339 6.86 5.16 -19.13
CA GLN A 339 5.88 4.53 -20.02
C GLN A 339 4.87 5.54 -20.56
N HIS A 340 4.42 6.47 -19.74
CA HIS A 340 3.58 7.57 -20.20
C HIS A 340 4.32 8.47 -21.21
N LEU A 341 5.56 8.88 -20.94
CA LEU A 341 6.36 9.72 -21.86
C LEU A 341 6.58 9.05 -23.22
N ILE A 342 6.91 7.75 -23.24
CA ILE A 342 7.05 7.00 -24.49
C ILE A 342 5.75 7.07 -25.29
N HIS A 343 4.61 6.85 -24.63
CA HIS A 343 3.30 6.94 -25.26
C HIS A 343 3.01 8.36 -25.76
N GLU A 344 3.27 9.38 -24.97
CA GLU A 344 3.01 10.78 -25.35
C GLU A 344 3.87 11.22 -26.53
N ILE A 345 5.17 10.86 -26.58
CA ILE A 345 6.05 11.12 -27.71
C ILE A 345 5.51 10.45 -28.99
N GLU A 346 5.04 9.21 -28.88
CA GLU A 346 4.45 8.49 -30.02
C GLU A 346 3.17 9.19 -30.52
N VAL A 347 2.32 9.66 -29.61
CA VAL A 347 1.10 10.42 -29.96
C VAL A 347 1.45 11.72 -30.70
N TYR A 348 2.44 12.49 -30.22
CA TYR A 348 2.91 13.69 -30.90
C TYR A 348 3.45 13.37 -32.30
N LYS A 349 4.29 12.36 -32.41
CA LYS A 349 4.89 11.92 -33.69
C LYS A 349 3.80 11.57 -34.70
N LYS A 350 2.86 10.70 -34.34
CA LYS A 350 1.74 10.30 -35.24
C LYS A 350 0.84 11.49 -35.58
N GLY A 351 0.60 12.40 -34.64
CA GLY A 351 -0.14 13.63 -34.88
C GLY A 351 0.51 14.50 -35.94
N PHE A 352 1.84 14.68 -35.88
CA PHE A 352 2.59 15.42 -36.90
C PHE A 352 2.65 14.67 -38.24
N GLU A 353 2.81 13.36 -38.23
CA GLU A 353 2.76 12.55 -39.46
C GLU A 353 1.42 12.70 -40.17
N PHE A 354 0.30 12.65 -39.45
CA PHE A 354 -1.04 12.89 -39.99
C PHE A 354 -1.20 14.30 -40.56
N ASP A 355 -0.77 15.32 -39.82
CA ASP A 355 -0.85 16.71 -40.25
C ASP A 355 0.01 16.94 -41.51
N LEU A 356 1.20 16.35 -41.57
CA LEU A 356 2.08 16.41 -42.75
C LEU A 356 1.44 15.77 -44.00
N GLU A 357 0.86 14.57 -43.82
CA GLU A 357 0.16 13.89 -44.91
C GLU A 357 -1.01 14.73 -45.45
N LYS A 358 -1.80 15.32 -44.53
CA LYS A 358 -2.90 16.21 -44.89
C LYS A 358 -2.42 17.45 -45.63
N ILE A 359 -1.35 18.07 -45.16
CA ILE A 359 -0.72 19.23 -45.84
C ILE A 359 -0.21 18.85 -47.22
N LYS A 360 0.51 17.71 -47.38
CA LYS A 360 1.00 17.23 -48.64
C LYS A 360 -0.12 16.94 -49.64
N LYS A 361 -1.21 16.31 -49.20
CA LYS A 361 -2.42 16.11 -50.04
C LYS A 361 -3.03 17.44 -50.48
N ARG A 362 -3.12 18.43 -49.58
CA ARG A 362 -3.67 19.74 -49.96
C ARG A 362 -2.72 20.50 -50.90
N LEU A 363 -1.42 20.47 -50.65
CA LEU A 363 -0.40 21.09 -51.46
C LEU A 363 -0.45 20.55 -52.89
N HIS A 364 -0.52 19.23 -53.05
CA HIS A 364 -0.66 18.56 -54.33
C HIS A 364 -1.89 19.05 -55.13
N ILE A 365 -3.04 19.23 -54.47
CA ILE A 365 -4.25 19.79 -55.10
C ILE A 365 -4.03 21.25 -55.51
N VAL A 366 -3.45 22.07 -54.63
CA VAL A 366 -3.20 23.50 -54.92
C VAL A 366 -2.23 23.67 -56.11
N GLU A 367 -1.20 22.81 -56.22
CA GLU A 367 -0.28 22.80 -57.34
C GLU A 367 -0.99 22.50 -58.67
N GLY A 368 -1.88 21.50 -58.68
CA GLY A 368 -2.70 21.20 -59.85
C GLY A 368 -3.62 22.37 -60.24
N ILE A 369 -4.24 23.02 -59.25
CA ILE A 369 -5.07 24.19 -59.50
C ILE A 369 -4.25 25.33 -60.08
N LEU A 370 -3.03 25.59 -59.60
CA LEU A 370 -2.16 26.63 -60.13
C LEU A 370 -1.71 26.34 -61.59
N ILE A 371 -1.47 25.07 -61.92
CA ILE A 371 -1.20 24.66 -63.31
C ILE A 371 -2.41 25.00 -64.21
N ALA A 372 -3.62 24.67 -63.74
CA ALA A 372 -4.86 24.97 -64.47
C ALA A 372 -5.11 26.47 -64.61
N LEU A 373 -4.83 27.26 -63.56
CA LEU A 373 -5.00 28.72 -63.59
C LEU A 373 -4.00 29.44 -64.53
N ASN A 374 -2.82 28.88 -64.66
CA ASN A 374 -1.83 29.42 -65.67
C ASN A 374 -2.19 29.11 -67.12
N ALA A 375 -3.08 28.15 -67.40
CA ALA A 375 -3.51 27.72 -68.74
C ALA A 375 -5.04 27.64 -68.83
N VAL A 376 -5.75 28.65 -68.30
CA VAL A 376 -7.23 28.64 -68.13
C VAL A 376 -7.96 28.38 -69.45
N GLU A 377 -7.55 29.03 -70.55
CA GLU A 377 -8.19 28.90 -71.86
C GLU A 377 -8.10 27.47 -72.40
N ASP A 378 -6.93 26.86 -72.28
CA ASP A 378 -6.70 25.47 -72.70
C ASP A 378 -7.43 24.46 -71.85
N VAL A 379 -7.50 24.70 -70.55
CA VAL A 379 -8.30 23.88 -69.62
C VAL A 379 -9.78 23.91 -69.94
N ILE A 380 -10.36 25.13 -70.21
CA ILE A 380 -11.75 25.28 -70.58
C ILE A 380 -12.00 24.58 -71.93
N LYS A 381 -11.09 24.74 -72.88
CA LYS A 381 -11.18 24.09 -74.22
C LYS A 381 -11.17 22.57 -74.08
N THR A 382 -10.26 22.02 -73.29
CA THR A 382 -10.17 20.58 -73.01
C THR A 382 -11.45 20.04 -72.38
N ILE A 383 -12.01 20.74 -71.38
CA ILE A 383 -13.26 20.35 -70.73
C ILE A 383 -14.44 20.40 -71.73
N LYS A 384 -14.57 21.46 -72.56
CA LYS A 384 -15.64 21.58 -73.54
C LYS A 384 -15.60 20.54 -74.67
N ASN A 385 -14.41 20.06 -74.98
CA ASN A 385 -14.22 19.04 -76.04
C ASN A 385 -14.36 17.61 -75.53
N SER A 386 -14.62 17.41 -74.23
CA SER A 386 -14.81 16.10 -73.64
C SER A 386 -16.29 15.69 -73.57
N ASN A 387 -16.57 14.40 -73.74
CA ASN A 387 -17.93 13.87 -73.87
C ASN A 387 -18.59 13.61 -72.50
N SER A 388 -17.83 13.46 -71.47
CA SER A 388 -18.31 13.24 -70.12
C SER A 388 -17.35 13.82 -69.07
N THR A 389 -17.75 13.88 -67.81
CA THR A 389 -16.90 14.33 -66.71
C THR A 389 -15.68 13.40 -66.51
N GLU A 390 -15.87 12.07 -66.68
CA GLU A 390 -14.80 11.07 -66.61
C GLU A 390 -13.81 11.29 -67.80
N ASP A 391 -14.32 11.54 -69.05
CA ASP A 391 -13.51 11.84 -70.18
C ASP A 391 -12.72 13.14 -69.98
N ALA A 392 -13.37 14.19 -69.51
CA ALA A 392 -12.70 15.45 -69.15
C ALA A 392 -11.58 15.24 -68.10
N ASN A 393 -11.81 14.38 -67.08
CA ASN A 393 -10.79 14.07 -66.12
C ASN A 393 -9.56 13.40 -66.77
N ILE A 394 -9.77 12.42 -67.65
CA ILE A 394 -8.70 11.71 -68.38
C ILE A 394 -7.94 12.67 -69.29
N ASN A 395 -8.67 13.52 -69.99
CA ASN A 395 -8.07 14.47 -70.97
C ASN A 395 -7.24 15.54 -70.24
N LEU A 396 -7.70 16.04 -69.06
CA LEU A 396 -6.92 16.97 -68.29
C LEU A 396 -5.65 16.33 -67.74
N GLN A 397 -5.70 15.08 -67.32
CA GLN A 397 -4.51 14.35 -66.84
C GLN A 397 -3.47 14.24 -67.93
N LYS A 398 -3.88 13.87 -69.13
CA LYS A 398 -2.98 13.69 -70.30
C LYS A 398 -2.41 14.99 -70.81
N THR A 399 -3.21 16.07 -70.85
CA THR A 399 -2.81 17.34 -71.51
C THR A 399 -1.89 18.17 -70.60
N PHE A 400 -2.11 18.11 -69.23
CA PHE A 400 -1.41 18.98 -68.34
C PHE A 400 -0.52 18.18 -67.32
N ASP A 401 -0.31 16.88 -67.52
CA ASP A 401 0.44 15.98 -66.64
C ASP A 401 -0.05 16.02 -65.22
N LEU A 402 -1.37 15.98 -65.04
CA LEU A 402 -2.03 16.07 -63.77
C LEU A 402 -2.36 14.69 -63.23
N SER A 403 -2.33 14.53 -61.88
CA SER A 403 -2.90 13.35 -61.23
C SER A 403 -4.42 13.35 -61.31
N GLN A 404 -5.04 12.18 -61.17
CA GLN A 404 -6.49 12.02 -61.13
C GLN A 404 -7.15 12.92 -60.05
N ILE A 405 -6.49 13.08 -58.90
CA ILE A 405 -6.97 13.91 -57.78
C ILE A 405 -6.93 15.40 -58.17
N GLN A 406 -5.87 15.84 -58.85
CA GLN A 406 -5.73 17.23 -59.35
C GLN A 406 -6.75 17.53 -60.43
N ALA A 407 -6.90 16.66 -61.39
CA ALA A 407 -7.88 16.81 -62.47
C ALA A 407 -9.33 16.87 -61.93
N LYS A 408 -9.67 16.01 -60.98
CA LYS A 408 -10.97 16.05 -60.29
C LYS A 408 -11.19 17.37 -59.55
N ALA A 409 -10.18 17.83 -58.81
CA ALA A 409 -10.26 19.10 -58.09
C ALA A 409 -10.45 20.31 -59.03
N ILE A 410 -9.83 20.28 -60.20
CA ILE A 410 -9.99 21.31 -61.26
C ILE A 410 -11.42 21.33 -61.76
N LEU A 411 -12.01 20.17 -62.06
CA LEU A 411 -13.41 20.06 -62.52
C LEU A 411 -14.43 20.57 -61.50
N GLU A 412 -14.12 20.51 -60.20
CA GLU A 412 -14.96 21.00 -59.12
C GLU A 412 -14.80 22.52 -58.87
N ILE A 413 -13.85 23.21 -59.53
CA ILE A 413 -13.63 24.65 -59.35
C ILE A 413 -14.78 25.45 -59.93
N LYS A 414 -15.34 26.35 -59.13
CA LYS A 414 -16.35 27.32 -59.57
C LYS A 414 -15.69 28.37 -60.45
N LEU A 415 -16.28 28.69 -61.61
CA LEU A 415 -15.79 29.68 -62.61
C LEU A 415 -15.42 31.04 -61.96
N ALA A 416 -16.11 31.46 -60.90
CA ALA A 416 -15.81 32.68 -60.17
C ALA A 416 -14.41 32.68 -59.50
N ARG A 417 -13.78 31.52 -59.33
CA ARG A 417 -12.42 31.38 -58.74
C ARG A 417 -11.28 31.50 -59.77
N LEU A 418 -11.60 31.71 -61.02
CA LEU A 418 -10.61 31.90 -62.09
C LEU A 418 -10.12 33.36 -62.20
N ALA A 419 -10.63 34.28 -61.36
CA ALA A 419 -10.22 35.69 -61.33
C ALA A 419 -8.77 35.83 -60.80
N HIS A 420 -8.04 36.83 -61.30
CA HIS A 420 -6.63 37.11 -60.98
C HIS A 420 -6.35 37.24 -59.47
N LEU A 421 -7.30 37.78 -58.70
CA LEU A 421 -7.21 37.87 -57.23
C LEU A 421 -7.19 36.52 -56.54
N GLU A 422 -7.83 35.49 -57.10
CA GLU A 422 -7.84 34.12 -56.54
C GLU A 422 -6.50 33.40 -56.81
N ILE A 423 -5.79 33.67 -57.91
CA ILE A 423 -4.47 33.13 -58.19
C ILE A 423 -3.48 33.49 -57.09
N GLN A 424 -3.51 34.77 -56.66
CA GLN A 424 -2.64 35.21 -55.55
C GLN A 424 -2.96 34.53 -54.23
N LYS A 425 -4.23 34.20 -53.96
CA LYS A 425 -4.63 33.42 -52.78
C LYS A 425 -4.05 32.01 -52.79
N PHE A 426 -4.11 31.30 -53.94
CA PHE A 426 -3.53 29.97 -54.10
C PHE A 426 -2.00 29.98 -54.02
N LEU A 427 -1.34 31.01 -54.53
CA LEU A 427 0.11 31.19 -54.38
C LEU A 427 0.51 31.40 -52.91
N ASN A 428 -0.24 32.22 -52.19
CA ASN A 428 -0.02 32.42 -50.77
C ASN A 428 -0.30 31.14 -49.96
N GLU A 429 -1.41 30.44 -50.29
CA GLU A 429 -1.74 29.16 -49.67
C GLU A 429 -0.63 28.10 -49.93
N LYS A 430 -0.09 28.03 -51.17
CA LYS A 430 1.03 27.15 -51.50
C LYS A 430 2.24 27.44 -50.62
N LYS A 431 2.62 28.72 -50.48
CA LYS A 431 3.75 29.13 -49.67
C LYS A 431 3.56 28.75 -48.19
N GLU A 432 2.39 29.04 -47.62
CA GLU A 432 2.09 28.67 -46.22
C GLU A 432 2.11 27.16 -45.99
N LEU A 433 1.59 26.36 -46.97
CA LEU A 433 1.58 24.90 -46.85
C LEU A 433 3.02 24.34 -46.91
N ILE A 434 3.90 24.89 -47.77
CA ILE A 434 5.31 24.50 -47.84
C ILE A 434 6.01 24.83 -46.51
N GLU A 435 5.86 26.06 -45.99
CA GLU A 435 6.47 26.45 -44.72
C GLU A 435 6.02 25.58 -43.55
N LYS A 436 4.72 25.21 -43.53
CA LYS A 436 4.16 24.29 -42.54
C LYS A 436 4.70 22.87 -42.68
N ALA A 437 4.78 22.35 -43.90
CA ALA A 437 5.33 21.03 -44.19
C ALA A 437 6.80 20.94 -43.77
N ASP A 438 7.64 21.92 -44.19
CA ASP A 438 9.05 21.98 -43.82
C ASP A 438 9.27 22.02 -42.33
N LYS A 439 8.43 22.79 -41.59
CA LYS A 439 8.49 22.85 -40.12
C LYS A 439 8.20 21.51 -39.51
N ILE A 440 7.14 20.82 -39.96
CA ILE A 440 6.75 19.52 -39.41
C ILE A 440 7.79 18.45 -39.76
N GLU A 441 8.31 18.46 -41.00
CA GLU A 441 9.39 17.54 -41.40
C GLU A 441 10.65 17.71 -40.56
N LYS A 442 11.02 18.94 -40.23
CA LYS A 442 12.14 19.21 -39.30
C LYS A 442 11.87 18.61 -37.90
N ILE A 443 10.63 18.76 -37.38
CA ILE A 443 10.26 18.20 -36.08
C ILE A 443 10.31 16.66 -36.10
N LEU A 444 9.81 16.04 -37.18
CA LEU A 444 9.79 14.58 -37.32
C LEU A 444 11.18 13.96 -37.48
N ASN A 445 12.12 14.71 -38.10
CA ASN A 445 13.49 14.25 -38.37
C ASN A 445 14.48 14.57 -37.24
N ASP A 446 14.08 15.36 -36.25
CA ASP A 446 14.91 15.77 -35.12
C ASP A 446 14.22 15.44 -33.78
N GLU A 447 14.74 14.43 -33.09
CA GLU A 447 14.23 13.97 -31.81
C GLU A 447 14.20 15.09 -30.73
N ILE A 448 15.19 16.01 -30.79
CA ILE A 448 15.24 17.14 -29.86
C ILE A 448 14.09 18.11 -30.10
N LEU A 449 13.74 18.36 -31.37
CA LEU A 449 12.62 19.23 -31.71
C LEU A 449 11.28 18.57 -31.32
N LEU A 450 11.15 17.27 -31.51
CA LEU A 450 9.96 16.53 -31.08
C LEU A 450 9.80 16.59 -29.56
N LYS A 451 10.86 16.34 -28.78
CA LYS A 451 10.85 16.47 -27.31
C LYS A 451 10.46 17.89 -26.86
N LYS A 452 10.92 18.93 -27.55
CA LYS A 452 10.51 20.31 -27.26
C LYS A 452 9.01 20.55 -27.45
N GLU A 453 8.36 19.91 -28.43
CA GLU A 453 6.91 20.05 -28.61
C GLU A 453 6.14 19.31 -27.49
N VAL A 454 6.62 18.16 -27.04
CA VAL A 454 6.08 17.46 -25.85
C VAL A 454 6.22 18.34 -24.59
N GLU A 455 7.41 18.88 -24.34
CA GLU A 455 7.66 19.81 -23.23
C GLU A 455 6.70 21.00 -23.23
N LYS A 456 6.51 21.65 -24.40
CA LYS A 456 5.54 22.76 -24.54
C LYS A 456 4.11 22.33 -24.19
N GLY A 457 3.72 21.11 -24.55
CA GLY A 457 2.42 20.56 -24.18
C GLY A 457 2.26 20.41 -22.67
N LEU A 458 3.25 19.81 -22.02
CA LEU A 458 3.27 19.63 -20.55
C LEU A 458 3.25 20.99 -19.82
N ILE A 459 4.05 21.98 -20.28
CA ILE A 459 4.04 23.33 -19.71
C ILE A 459 2.66 23.99 -19.89
N ARG A 460 2.11 23.98 -21.10
CA ARG A 460 0.81 24.56 -21.41
C ARG A 460 -0.31 24.05 -20.47
N VAL A 461 -0.35 22.76 -20.20
CA VAL A 461 -1.37 22.16 -19.34
C VAL A 461 -1.11 22.49 -17.88
N ALA A 462 0.15 22.45 -17.44
CA ALA A 462 0.54 22.80 -16.07
C ALA A 462 0.25 24.27 -15.73
N GLU A 463 0.49 25.20 -16.67
CA GLU A 463 0.17 26.63 -16.49
C GLU A 463 -1.33 26.89 -16.45
N LYS A 464 -2.10 26.20 -17.27
CA LYS A 464 -3.53 26.44 -17.39
C LYS A 464 -4.34 25.86 -16.24
N PHE A 465 -4.01 24.65 -15.75
CA PHE A 465 -4.80 23.90 -14.77
C PHE A 465 -4.08 23.58 -13.47
N GLY A 466 -2.77 23.77 -13.44
CA GLY A 466 -2.01 23.46 -12.23
C GLY A 466 -2.26 24.49 -11.13
N ASP A 467 -2.52 23.97 -9.94
CA ASP A 467 -2.73 24.74 -8.70
C ASP A 467 -1.59 24.47 -7.70
N ASN A 468 -1.70 25.07 -6.53
CA ASN A 468 -0.78 24.80 -5.44
C ASN A 468 -1.12 23.46 -4.78
N ARG A 469 -0.13 22.85 -4.14
CA ARG A 469 -0.29 21.65 -3.33
C ARG A 469 -1.35 21.89 -2.25
N ARG A 470 -2.26 20.93 -2.07
CA ARG A 470 -3.30 20.92 -1.03
C ARG A 470 -2.86 20.15 0.21
N THR A 471 -2.27 18.97 0.03
CA THR A 471 -1.78 18.15 1.15
C THR A 471 -0.43 18.69 1.62
N GLN A 472 -0.37 19.12 2.88
CA GLN A 472 0.87 19.57 3.50
C GLN A 472 1.71 18.37 3.96
N ILE A 473 3.02 18.48 3.84
CA ILE A 473 3.94 17.45 4.30
C ILE A 473 4.45 17.88 5.67
N LEU A 474 4.16 17.08 6.68
CA LEU A 474 4.71 17.22 8.01
C LEU A 474 5.53 15.97 8.30
N ASN A 475 6.84 16.09 8.27
CA ASN A 475 7.71 15.09 8.85
C ASN A 475 7.59 15.24 10.36
N ILE A 476 6.59 14.58 10.93
CA ILE A 476 6.58 14.35 12.35
C ILE A 476 7.69 13.30 12.56
N GLU A 477 8.89 13.74 12.88
CA GLU A 477 9.86 12.91 13.56
C GLU A 477 9.09 12.33 14.73
N ASN A 478 8.78 11.03 14.65
CA ASN A 478 8.04 10.23 15.62
C ASN A 478 7.63 11.03 16.86
N GLU A 479 6.38 11.56 16.89
CA GLU A 479 5.72 11.89 18.16
C GLU A 479 5.31 10.58 18.88
N GLU A 480 6.24 9.68 19.06
CA GLU A 480 6.37 8.95 20.28
C GLU A 480 6.93 10.01 21.21
N ASP A 481 6.15 10.48 22.21
CA ASP A 481 6.67 11.29 23.29
C ASP A 481 7.92 10.55 23.79
N GLU A 482 9.12 10.96 23.31
CA GLU A 482 10.34 10.48 23.96
C GLU A 482 10.13 10.89 25.40
N PRO A 483 10.15 9.94 26.33
CA PRO A 483 9.86 10.22 27.72
C PRO A 483 10.83 11.34 28.12
N LYS A 484 10.31 12.40 28.73
CA LYS A 484 11.13 13.55 29.19
C LYS A 484 12.30 13.10 30.06
N GLU A 485 12.25 11.88 30.56
CA GLU A 485 13.26 11.21 31.37
C GLU A 485 13.30 9.72 30.99
N ILE A 486 14.47 9.23 30.55
CA ILE A 486 14.67 7.81 30.25
C ILE A 486 14.73 7.04 31.56
N LYS A 487 13.80 6.13 31.77
CA LYS A 487 13.71 5.25 32.95
C LYS A 487 13.93 3.81 32.54
N THR A 488 14.75 3.13 33.29
CA THR A 488 14.92 1.68 33.16
C THR A 488 13.81 0.97 33.94
N LEU A 489 13.05 0.13 33.26
CA LEU A 489 11.90 -0.60 33.77
C LEU A 489 12.21 -2.09 33.90
N SER A 490 11.80 -2.69 35.00
CA SER A 490 11.68 -4.14 35.18
C SER A 490 10.25 -4.54 34.84
N ILE A 491 10.07 -5.33 33.79
CA ILE A 491 8.77 -5.72 33.23
C ILE A 491 8.62 -7.23 33.40
N ASN A 492 7.61 -7.65 34.14
CA ASN A 492 7.38 -9.04 34.50
C ASN A 492 6.01 -9.47 33.94
N LEU A 493 5.99 -10.48 33.09
CA LEU A 493 4.80 -11.05 32.46
C LEU A 493 4.34 -12.27 33.27
N THR A 494 3.03 -12.35 33.58
CA THR A 494 2.45 -13.51 34.26
C THR A 494 1.71 -14.46 33.29
N ASN A 495 1.44 -15.67 33.76
CA ASN A 495 0.64 -16.67 33.07
C ASN A 495 -0.83 -16.28 32.86
N GLN A 496 -1.31 -15.23 33.52
CA GLN A 496 -2.65 -14.68 33.39
C GLN A 496 -2.69 -13.40 32.53
N ASN A 497 -1.70 -13.19 31.67
CA ASN A 497 -1.57 -11.99 30.81
C ASN A 497 -1.52 -10.67 31.59
N ASN A 498 -0.99 -10.66 32.82
CA ASN A 498 -0.73 -9.43 33.54
C ASN A 498 0.74 -9.02 33.44
N LEU A 499 0.97 -7.72 33.46
CA LEU A 499 2.30 -7.12 33.56
C LEU A 499 2.46 -6.46 34.94
N PHE A 500 3.60 -6.73 35.59
CA PHE A 500 4.09 -5.96 36.72
C PHE A 500 5.27 -5.11 36.25
N ILE A 501 5.14 -3.79 36.33
CA ILE A 501 6.10 -2.84 35.84
C ILE A 501 6.64 -2.02 36.97
N ASN A 502 7.96 -2.08 37.21
CA ASN A 502 8.62 -1.31 38.25
C ASN A 502 9.82 -0.55 37.68
N GLU A 503 10.07 0.64 38.18
CA GLU A 503 11.28 1.36 37.89
C GLU A 503 12.46 0.72 38.63
N VAL A 504 13.55 0.41 37.92
CA VAL A 504 14.72 -0.28 38.49
C VAL A 504 15.40 0.55 39.60
N SER A 505 15.39 1.88 39.51
CA SER A 505 15.90 2.79 40.53
C SER A 505 15.19 2.65 41.89
N ASN A 506 13.94 2.18 41.90
CA ASN A 506 13.14 1.94 43.12
C ASN A 506 13.35 0.53 43.72
N LEU A 507 14.14 -0.32 43.06
CA LEU A 507 14.49 -1.63 43.58
C LEU A 507 15.66 -1.48 44.58
N TYR A 508 15.35 -1.48 45.88
CA TYR A 508 16.37 -1.39 46.92
C TYR A 508 17.32 -2.61 46.89
N THR A 509 18.64 -2.34 46.90
CA THR A 509 19.64 -3.37 47.17
C THR A 509 19.46 -3.91 48.58
N GLN A 510 18.94 -5.13 48.69
CA GLN A 510 18.74 -5.76 50.00
C GLN A 510 20.04 -6.43 50.49
N LYS A 511 20.31 -6.34 51.80
CA LYS A 511 21.39 -7.07 52.43
C LYS A 511 21.10 -8.58 52.39
N LYS A 512 22.17 -9.40 52.41
CA LYS A 512 22.10 -10.87 52.46
C LYS A 512 21.09 -11.35 53.49
N GLY A 513 20.02 -12.07 53.07
CA GLY A 513 18.93 -12.53 53.93
C GLY A 513 17.65 -11.69 53.93
N GLY A 514 17.57 -10.59 53.12
CA GLY A 514 16.36 -9.79 52.96
C GLY A 514 15.27 -10.54 52.18
N VAL A 515 14.01 -10.31 52.52
CA VAL A 515 12.82 -10.78 51.77
C VAL A 515 12.70 -9.87 50.55
N GLY A 516 12.90 -10.38 49.34
CA GLY A 516 12.79 -9.61 48.10
C GLY A 516 11.46 -8.85 47.94
N ALA A 517 11.37 -7.96 46.96
CA ALA A 517 10.13 -7.25 46.67
C ALA A 517 8.98 -8.27 46.46
N LYS A 518 7.92 -8.18 47.27
CA LYS A 518 6.77 -9.05 47.13
C LYS A 518 5.86 -8.48 46.06
N PHE A 519 5.76 -9.17 44.93
CA PHE A 519 4.66 -8.96 43.98
C PHE A 519 3.38 -9.51 44.64
N LYS A 520 2.31 -8.74 44.58
CA LYS A 520 0.99 -9.21 45.06
C LYS A 520 0.36 -10.00 43.89
N LEU A 521 0.78 -11.27 43.76
CA LEU A 521 0.25 -12.20 42.78
C LEU A 521 -1.09 -12.74 43.24
N ASP A 522 -2.03 -12.94 42.30
CA ASP A 522 -3.30 -13.57 42.56
C ASP A 522 -3.13 -15.10 42.74
N ARG A 523 -4.21 -15.79 43.11
CA ARG A 523 -4.15 -17.24 43.28
C ARG A 523 -3.81 -17.91 41.93
N GLU A 524 -2.81 -18.80 41.94
CA GLU A 524 -2.31 -19.51 40.78
C GLU A 524 -1.61 -18.61 39.69
N GLU A 525 -1.38 -17.34 40.01
CA GLU A 525 -0.61 -16.44 39.15
C GLU A 525 0.89 -16.55 39.44
N TYR A 526 1.71 -16.62 38.39
CA TYR A 526 3.17 -16.67 38.49
C TYR A 526 3.82 -16.00 37.28
N ILE A 527 5.06 -15.52 37.43
CA ILE A 527 5.82 -14.85 36.39
C ILE A 527 6.36 -15.91 35.40
N ILE A 528 6.12 -15.72 34.12
CA ILE A 528 6.59 -16.60 33.03
C ILE A 528 7.73 -16.01 32.25
N SER A 529 7.85 -14.68 32.23
CA SER A 529 8.91 -13.97 31.51
C SER A 529 9.22 -12.65 32.18
N SER A 530 10.49 -12.26 32.20
CA SER A 530 10.94 -11.00 32.82
C SER A 530 12.00 -10.37 31.90
N ILE A 531 11.88 -9.06 31.67
CA ILE A 531 12.87 -8.28 30.94
C ILE A 531 13.19 -6.96 31.65
N THR A 532 14.36 -6.44 31.35
CA THR A 532 14.73 -5.06 31.70
C THR A 532 14.78 -4.28 30.37
N ALA A 533 14.03 -3.17 30.30
CA ALA A 533 13.92 -2.34 29.10
C ALA A 533 13.85 -0.86 29.49
N GLU A 534 14.23 0.03 28.58
CA GLU A 534 14.00 1.46 28.76
C GLU A 534 12.54 1.80 28.39
N ASN A 535 11.96 2.82 29.03
CA ASN A 535 10.65 3.31 28.67
C ASN A 535 10.62 3.92 27.23
N SER A 536 11.77 4.15 26.61
CA SER A 536 11.93 4.53 25.20
C SER A 536 11.88 3.36 24.23
N ASP A 537 11.92 2.11 24.71
CA ASP A 537 11.94 0.92 23.87
C ASP A 537 10.54 0.51 23.38
N THR A 538 10.50 -0.18 22.24
CA THR A 538 9.31 -0.89 21.78
C THR A 538 9.32 -2.32 22.32
N LEU A 539 8.28 -2.72 23.03
CA LEU A 539 8.12 -4.08 23.55
C LEU A 539 7.41 -4.96 22.52
N LEU A 540 7.87 -6.19 22.37
CA LEU A 540 7.29 -7.22 21.53
C LEU A 540 6.73 -8.34 22.39
N PHE A 541 5.47 -8.71 22.15
CA PHE A 541 4.74 -9.76 22.85
C PHE A 541 4.35 -10.86 21.87
N PHE A 542 4.60 -12.12 22.21
CA PHE A 542 4.34 -13.27 21.33
C PHE A 542 3.26 -14.17 21.87
N SER A 543 2.23 -14.41 21.06
CA SER A 543 1.06 -15.22 21.40
C SER A 543 1.33 -16.70 21.22
N LYS A 544 0.91 -17.49 22.22
CA LYS A 544 1.08 -18.93 22.29
C LYS A 544 0.24 -19.68 21.26
N GLU A 545 -1.07 -19.40 21.22
CA GLU A 545 -2.06 -20.16 20.45
C GLU A 545 -2.13 -19.72 18.99
N LEU A 546 -1.89 -18.44 18.74
CA LEU A 546 -2.08 -17.86 17.41
C LEU A 546 -0.77 -17.60 16.66
N GLY A 547 0.39 -17.60 17.35
CA GLY A 547 1.67 -17.24 16.75
C GLY A 547 1.68 -15.80 16.21
N ASN A 548 1.00 -14.87 16.88
CA ASN A 548 1.01 -13.44 16.58
C ASN A 548 2.11 -12.72 17.37
N CYS A 549 2.52 -11.55 16.87
CA CYS A 549 3.39 -10.61 17.54
C CYS A 549 2.67 -9.28 17.71
N TYR A 550 2.63 -8.74 18.92
CA TYR A 550 2.06 -7.45 19.27
C TYR A 550 3.16 -6.50 19.71
N ASN A 551 3.04 -5.23 19.36
CA ASN A 551 3.99 -4.20 19.72
C ASN A 551 3.36 -3.19 20.65
N LEU A 552 4.10 -2.79 21.69
CA LEU A 552 3.70 -1.76 22.62
C LEU A 552 4.90 -0.84 22.93
N TYR A 553 4.69 0.45 22.85
CA TYR A 553 5.72 1.42 23.22
C TYR A 553 5.85 1.51 24.75
N GLY A 554 7.07 1.40 25.28
CA GLY A 554 7.35 1.39 26.72
C GLY A 554 6.89 2.65 27.45
N GLY A 555 6.86 3.82 26.78
CA GLY A 555 6.33 5.06 27.31
C GLY A 555 4.83 5.06 27.63
N ASN A 556 4.08 4.10 27.07
CA ASN A 556 2.65 3.93 27.34
C ASN A 556 2.37 3.01 28.53
N LEU A 557 3.39 2.45 29.17
CA LEU A 557 3.22 1.57 30.31
C LEU A 557 3.00 2.35 31.62
N PRO A 558 2.02 1.97 32.45
CA PRO A 558 1.87 2.49 33.82
C PRO A 558 3.00 1.96 34.70
N ILE A 559 3.83 2.85 35.22
CA ILE A 559 4.96 2.49 36.08
C ILE A 559 4.50 2.28 37.52
N ASN A 560 5.02 1.23 38.18
CA ASN A 560 4.69 0.80 39.56
C ASN A 560 3.25 0.28 39.71
N GLU A 561 2.68 -0.26 38.64
CA GLU A 561 1.33 -0.83 38.63
C GLU A 561 1.31 -2.26 38.08
N LYS A 562 0.24 -3.01 38.44
CA LYS A 562 -0.17 -4.24 37.77
C LYS A 562 -1.21 -3.89 36.72
N VAL A 563 -0.99 -4.29 35.49
CA VAL A 563 -1.92 -4.00 34.37
C VAL A 563 -2.18 -5.26 33.56
N SER A 564 -3.44 -5.46 33.15
CA SER A 564 -3.78 -6.55 32.21
C SER A 564 -3.33 -6.21 30.76
N LEU A 565 -2.69 -7.17 30.12
CA LEU A 565 -2.34 -7.03 28.69
C LEU A 565 -3.56 -6.89 27.78
N GLU A 566 -4.70 -7.42 28.17
CA GLU A 566 -5.97 -7.28 27.43
C GLU A 566 -6.40 -5.80 27.33
N SER A 567 -6.08 -4.99 28.35
CA SER A 567 -6.34 -3.54 28.32
C SER A 567 -5.35 -2.73 27.46
N LEU A 568 -4.18 -3.31 27.16
CA LEU A 568 -3.11 -2.64 26.40
C LEU A 568 -3.01 -3.15 24.95
N LEU A 569 -3.40 -4.39 24.70
CA LEU A 569 -3.29 -5.08 23.42
C LEU A 569 -4.67 -5.68 23.06
N ASN A 570 -5.00 -5.67 21.77
CA ASN A 570 -6.24 -6.27 21.27
C ASN A 570 -6.12 -7.81 21.24
N LEU A 571 -6.00 -8.44 22.41
CA LEU A 571 -5.92 -9.90 22.54
C LEU A 571 -7.32 -10.52 22.44
N ARG A 572 -7.39 -11.75 21.90
CA ARG A 572 -8.61 -12.56 21.99
C ARG A 572 -8.69 -13.21 23.36
N SER A 573 -9.88 -13.45 23.89
CA SER A 573 -10.12 -14.00 25.24
C SER A 573 -9.43 -15.34 25.56
N PHE A 574 -9.04 -16.10 24.54
CA PHE A 574 -8.33 -17.39 24.68
C PHE A 574 -6.83 -17.28 24.38
N GLU A 575 -6.32 -16.08 24.12
CA GLU A 575 -4.95 -15.85 23.66
C GLU A 575 -4.03 -15.51 24.84
N HIS A 576 -2.97 -16.29 25.00
CA HIS A 576 -1.97 -16.08 26.06
C HIS A 576 -0.64 -15.65 25.45
N ILE A 577 0.02 -14.72 26.12
CA ILE A 577 1.37 -14.28 25.75
C ILE A 577 2.39 -15.17 26.46
N ILE A 578 3.33 -15.73 25.68
CA ILE A 578 4.35 -16.66 26.22
C ILE A 578 5.72 -16.00 26.38
N ALA A 579 6.02 -14.97 25.61
CA ALA A 579 7.31 -14.32 25.62
C ALA A 579 7.19 -12.82 25.40
N ILE A 580 8.08 -12.07 26.03
CA ILE A 580 8.25 -10.63 25.90
C ILE A 580 9.72 -10.31 25.60
N THR A 581 9.97 -9.34 24.76
CA THR A 581 11.30 -8.76 24.51
C THR A 581 11.18 -7.27 24.27
N SER A 582 12.30 -6.54 24.30
CA SER A 582 12.38 -5.15 23.90
C SER A 582 13.15 -5.00 22.59
N PHE A 583 12.77 -4.01 21.81
CA PHE A 583 13.48 -3.55 20.64
C PHE A 583 14.06 -2.17 20.92
N ASN A 584 15.38 -2.10 21.08
CA ASN A 584 16.12 -0.86 21.23
C ASN A 584 16.82 -0.52 19.91
N LYS A 585 16.90 0.77 19.54
CA LYS A 585 17.64 1.25 18.36
C LYS A 585 19.14 0.84 18.39
N LYS A 586 19.66 0.54 19.57
CA LYS A 586 21.06 0.12 19.81
C LYS A 586 21.26 -1.40 19.81
N ASP A 587 20.18 -2.19 19.78
CA ASP A 587 20.26 -3.65 19.86
C ASP A 587 20.60 -4.27 18.51
N VAL A 588 21.69 -5.04 18.48
CA VAL A 588 22.25 -5.71 17.28
C VAL A 588 21.72 -7.15 17.11
N LYS A 589 20.57 -7.49 17.73
CA LYS A 589 19.97 -8.81 17.52
C LYS A 589 19.44 -8.93 16.10
N GLU A 590 20.07 -9.81 15.32
CA GLU A 590 19.71 -9.96 13.91
C GLU A 590 18.55 -10.94 13.69
N ASN A 591 18.44 -11.98 14.55
CA ASN A 591 17.54 -13.09 14.35
C ASN A 591 16.65 -13.38 15.55
N ILE A 592 15.47 -13.88 15.24
CA ILE A 592 14.48 -14.44 16.18
C ILE A 592 14.20 -15.89 15.75
N LEU A 593 14.18 -16.78 16.73
CA LEU A 593 13.84 -18.19 16.56
C LEU A 593 12.54 -18.51 17.29
N PHE A 594 11.64 -19.16 16.63
CA PHE A 594 10.39 -19.70 17.15
C PHE A 594 10.48 -21.21 17.22
N ILE A 595 10.07 -21.78 18.32
CA ILE A 595 10.03 -23.21 18.57
C ILE A 595 8.61 -23.58 18.97
N THR A 596 7.99 -24.52 18.26
CA THR A 596 6.63 -24.97 18.58
C THR A 596 6.65 -26.24 19.41
N LYS A 597 5.49 -26.55 20.02
CA LYS A 597 5.25 -27.74 20.83
C LYS A 597 5.43 -29.02 20.00
N GLU A 598 5.06 -29.04 18.72
CA GLU A 598 5.30 -30.14 17.79
C GLU A 598 6.73 -30.19 17.24
N GLY A 599 7.63 -29.34 17.74
CA GLY A 599 9.05 -29.36 17.40
C GLY A 599 9.38 -28.71 16.06
N MET A 600 8.53 -27.81 15.54
CA MET A 600 8.88 -27.00 14.39
C MET A 600 9.82 -25.86 14.82
N LEU A 601 10.78 -25.51 13.97
CA LEU A 601 11.73 -24.43 14.16
C LEU A 601 11.58 -23.40 13.03
N LYS A 602 11.55 -22.12 13.39
CA LYS A 602 11.53 -21.03 12.42
C LYS A 602 12.52 -19.95 12.83
N LYS A 603 13.40 -19.57 11.91
CA LYS A 603 14.31 -18.42 12.04
C LYS A 603 13.81 -17.29 11.14
N SER A 604 13.76 -16.06 11.63
CA SER A 604 13.40 -14.85 10.88
C SER A 604 14.27 -13.68 11.29
N LYS A 605 14.33 -12.64 10.48
CA LYS A 605 15.01 -11.40 10.87
C LYS A 605 14.22 -10.68 11.94
N PHE A 606 14.88 -10.23 13.01
CA PHE A 606 14.23 -9.57 14.13
C PHE A 606 13.51 -8.26 13.71
N ILE A 607 14.10 -7.50 12.79
CA ILE A 607 13.55 -6.25 12.28
C ILE A 607 12.16 -6.41 11.61
N ASP A 608 11.85 -7.59 11.07
CA ASP A 608 10.59 -7.88 10.39
C ASP A 608 9.37 -7.83 11.35
N TYR A 609 9.61 -7.84 12.67
CA TYR A 609 8.56 -7.82 13.70
C TYR A 609 8.28 -6.44 14.27
N LYS A 610 9.07 -5.43 13.90
CA LYS A 610 8.80 -4.05 14.25
C LYS A 610 7.61 -3.55 13.44
N THR A 611 6.48 -3.30 14.08
CA THR A 611 5.25 -2.80 13.44
C THR A 611 4.56 -1.78 14.34
N LYS A 612 3.83 -0.85 13.72
CA LYS A 612 2.96 0.10 14.43
C LYS A 612 1.48 -0.35 14.46
N ARG A 613 1.17 -1.57 14.00
CA ARG A 613 -0.21 -2.08 13.96
C ARG A 613 -0.65 -2.51 15.37
N SER A 614 -1.67 -1.87 15.93
CA SER A 614 -2.26 -2.21 17.23
C SER A 614 -2.92 -3.59 17.26
N GLY A 615 -3.40 -4.11 16.14
CA GLY A 615 -4.03 -5.44 16.03
C GLY A 615 -3.07 -6.61 15.92
N GLY A 616 -1.75 -6.39 16.11
CA GLY A 616 -0.73 -7.42 15.97
C GLY A 616 -0.45 -7.83 14.53
N ILE A 617 0.60 -8.62 14.35
CA ILE A 617 0.99 -9.23 13.06
C ILE A 617 1.24 -10.71 13.23
N LYS A 618 1.05 -11.49 12.17
CA LYS A 618 1.40 -12.90 12.17
C LYS A 618 2.90 -13.07 12.27
N ALA A 619 3.39 -13.74 13.33
CA ALA A 619 4.81 -14.02 13.54
C ALA A 619 5.21 -15.36 12.94
N LEU A 620 4.38 -16.39 13.12
CA LEU A 620 4.53 -17.65 12.41
C LEU A 620 3.15 -18.28 12.15
N GLU A 621 3.09 -19.17 11.17
CA GLU A 621 1.91 -19.99 10.91
C GLU A 621 2.05 -21.31 11.67
N LEU A 622 1.15 -21.57 12.62
CA LEU A 622 1.08 -22.81 13.39
C LEU A 622 0.30 -23.89 12.62
N ASN A 623 0.68 -25.16 12.80
CA ASN A 623 -0.14 -26.27 12.37
C ASN A 623 -1.43 -26.34 13.22
N SER A 624 -2.45 -27.03 12.71
CA SER A 624 -3.68 -27.23 13.47
C SER A 624 -3.41 -28.00 14.77
N GLY A 625 -3.70 -27.39 15.91
CA GLY A 625 -3.46 -27.97 17.24
C GLY A 625 -2.05 -27.76 17.81
N ASP A 626 -1.13 -27.14 17.06
CA ASP A 626 0.21 -26.78 17.55
C ASP A 626 0.18 -25.45 18.31
N GLU A 627 1.15 -25.25 19.19
CA GLU A 627 1.31 -24.06 20.02
C GLU A 627 2.77 -23.59 19.98
N LEU A 628 2.97 -22.28 20.13
CA LEU A 628 4.30 -21.71 20.33
C LEU A 628 4.83 -22.12 21.73
N CYS A 629 6.01 -22.70 21.78
CA CYS A 629 6.64 -23.19 23.01
C CYS A 629 7.73 -22.24 23.52
N SER A 630 8.59 -21.74 22.65
CA SER A 630 9.69 -20.85 23.02
C SER A 630 9.98 -19.83 21.93
N VAL A 631 10.42 -18.64 22.34
CA VAL A 631 10.90 -17.59 21.43
C VAL A 631 12.28 -17.16 21.92
N LEU A 632 13.30 -17.26 21.06
CA LEU A 632 14.68 -16.96 21.38
C LEU A 632 15.21 -15.83 20.52
N PHE A 633 15.92 -14.90 21.14
CA PHE A 633 16.49 -13.72 20.49
C PHE A 633 18.01 -13.82 20.55
N THR A 634 18.65 -14.13 19.45
CA THR A 634 20.09 -14.45 19.49
C THR A 634 20.79 -14.31 18.15
N ASN A 635 22.08 -14.02 18.25
CA ASN A 635 23.07 -14.23 17.20
C ASN A 635 23.92 -15.50 17.49
N GLU A 636 23.62 -16.22 18.57
CA GLU A 636 24.35 -17.41 19.00
C GLU A 636 24.14 -18.59 18.04
N GLU A 637 25.15 -19.43 17.97
CA GLU A 637 25.22 -20.50 16.98
C GLU A 637 24.43 -21.76 17.36
N LYS A 638 24.12 -22.00 18.65
CA LYS A 638 23.55 -23.26 19.16
C LYS A 638 22.33 -23.07 20.02
N ILE A 639 21.36 -23.98 19.87
CA ILE A 639 20.18 -24.07 20.71
C ILE A 639 20.04 -25.49 21.27
N GLY A 640 19.56 -25.58 22.53
CA GLY A 640 19.12 -26.81 23.17
C GLY A 640 17.61 -26.92 23.16
N ILE A 641 17.05 -28.07 22.85
CA ILE A 641 15.62 -28.37 22.81
C ILE A 641 15.35 -29.57 23.72
N LEU A 642 14.46 -29.40 24.70
CA LEU A 642 14.03 -30.44 25.65
C LEU A 642 12.59 -30.85 25.38
N THR A 643 12.33 -32.17 25.41
CA THR A 643 10.98 -32.70 25.29
C THR A 643 10.41 -33.14 26.66
N LYS A 644 9.10 -33.34 26.73
CA LYS A 644 8.36 -33.83 27.90
C LYS A 644 8.94 -35.15 28.44
N GLU A 645 9.31 -36.08 27.53
CA GLU A 645 9.93 -37.34 27.92
C GLU A 645 11.42 -37.25 28.29
N GLY A 646 12.01 -36.06 28.24
CA GLY A 646 13.40 -35.81 28.56
C GLY A 646 14.42 -36.04 27.45
N GLN A 647 13.98 -36.15 26.20
CA GLN A 647 14.89 -36.13 25.05
C GLN A 647 15.46 -34.72 24.90
N PHE A 648 16.71 -34.60 24.60
CA PHE A 648 17.47 -33.36 24.49
C PHE A 648 18.28 -33.32 23.23
N LEU A 649 18.12 -32.31 22.44
CA LEU A 649 18.83 -32.07 21.18
C LEU A 649 19.60 -30.76 21.23
N ILE A 650 20.88 -30.77 20.85
CA ILE A 650 21.62 -29.54 20.56
C ILE A 650 21.86 -29.46 19.05
N CYS A 651 21.38 -28.39 18.44
CA CYS A 651 21.57 -28.14 17.01
C CYS A 651 22.10 -26.73 16.72
N LYS A 652 22.70 -26.55 15.54
CA LYS A 652 23.16 -25.22 15.10
C LYS A 652 22.02 -24.39 14.58
N THR A 653 22.03 -23.10 14.88
CA THR A 653 21.06 -22.13 14.35
C THR A 653 21.25 -21.86 12.86
N ASP A 654 22.45 -22.10 12.32
CA ASP A 654 22.78 -21.94 10.90
C ASP A 654 22.18 -23.03 10.01
N ASP A 655 21.82 -24.19 10.60
CA ASP A 655 21.01 -25.19 9.91
C ASP A 655 19.59 -24.77 9.60
N ILE A 656 19.16 -23.60 10.13
CA ILE A 656 17.83 -23.04 9.96
C ILE A 656 17.96 -21.76 9.13
N LYS A 657 17.50 -21.80 7.87
CA LYS A 657 17.46 -20.61 7.01
C LYS A 657 16.49 -19.57 7.55
N ALA A 658 16.87 -18.30 7.52
CA ALA A 658 15.94 -17.20 7.84
C ALA A 658 14.88 -17.10 6.74
N ILE A 659 13.59 -17.08 7.14
CA ILE A 659 12.43 -17.04 6.26
C ILE A 659 11.44 -15.98 6.73
N GLY A 660 10.56 -15.53 5.82
CA GLY A 660 9.58 -14.48 6.08
C GLY A 660 8.52 -14.85 7.16
N ARG A 661 7.78 -13.86 7.64
CA ARG A 661 6.88 -13.98 8.80
C ARG A 661 5.79 -15.05 8.65
N VAL A 662 5.08 -15.11 7.53
CA VAL A 662 3.90 -15.97 7.33
C VAL A 662 4.33 -17.34 6.78
N THR A 663 5.05 -18.13 7.59
CA THR A 663 5.51 -19.47 7.23
C THR A 663 5.52 -20.37 8.46
N LYS A 664 5.41 -21.69 8.26
CA LYS A 664 5.37 -22.72 9.32
C LYS A 664 6.75 -23.10 9.88
N GLY A 665 7.83 -22.79 9.18
CA GLY A 665 9.18 -23.22 9.57
C GLY A 665 9.53 -24.63 9.07
N VAL A 666 10.50 -25.26 9.73
CA VAL A 666 11.05 -26.58 9.39
C VAL A 666 11.04 -27.52 10.60
N LYS A 667 11.02 -28.82 10.38
CA LYS A 667 11.11 -29.80 11.46
C LYS A 667 12.45 -29.70 12.18
N GLY A 668 12.40 -29.50 13.52
CA GLY A 668 13.56 -29.29 14.39
C GLY A 668 14.02 -30.55 15.08
N ILE A 669 13.14 -31.19 15.85
CA ILE A 669 13.41 -32.43 16.59
C ILE A 669 12.45 -33.55 16.13
N LYS A 670 12.91 -34.79 16.14
CA LYS A 670 12.05 -35.95 15.87
C LYS A 670 11.45 -36.43 17.19
N LEU A 671 10.14 -36.21 17.37
CA LEU A 671 9.37 -36.61 18.54
C LEU A 671 8.92 -38.06 18.44
N ASN A 672 8.75 -38.71 19.60
CA ASN A 672 8.00 -39.95 19.73
C ASN A 672 6.49 -39.68 19.77
N ASP A 673 5.67 -40.72 19.61
CA ASP A 673 4.22 -40.61 19.72
C ASP A 673 3.83 -40.15 21.15
N GLY A 674 3.09 -39.04 21.24
CA GLY A 674 2.66 -38.45 22.50
C GLY A 674 3.70 -37.56 23.22
N ASP A 675 4.93 -37.47 22.70
CA ASP A 675 5.97 -36.55 23.20
C ASP A 675 5.83 -35.16 22.55
N TYR A 676 6.28 -34.12 23.22
CA TYR A 676 6.28 -32.74 22.71
C TYR A 676 7.40 -31.91 23.34
N VAL A 677 7.77 -30.81 22.70
CA VAL A 677 8.78 -29.87 23.20
C VAL A 677 8.19 -29.09 24.38
N VAL A 678 8.96 -29.02 25.47
CA VAL A 678 8.61 -28.29 26.70
C VAL A 678 9.44 -27.03 26.91
N SER A 679 10.68 -27.02 26.44
CA SER A 679 11.58 -25.87 26.59
C SER A 679 12.65 -25.86 25.50
N ALA A 680 13.04 -24.66 25.07
CA ALA A 680 14.24 -24.47 24.26
C ALA A 680 15.00 -23.23 24.75
N LYS A 681 16.33 -23.33 24.83
CA LYS A 681 17.20 -22.25 25.29
C LYS A 681 18.49 -22.19 24.47
N ILE A 682 19.13 -21.05 24.52
CA ILE A 682 20.42 -20.81 23.86
C ILE A 682 21.51 -21.57 24.61
N ILE A 683 22.38 -22.22 23.87
CA ILE A 683 23.60 -22.87 24.37
C ILE A 683 24.81 -22.12 23.81
N ASN A 684 25.51 -21.40 24.66
CA ASN A 684 26.73 -20.70 24.27
C ASN A 684 27.98 -21.53 24.58
N ASP A 685 29.13 -21.11 24.09
CA ASP A 685 30.37 -21.84 24.27
C ASP A 685 30.88 -21.86 25.72
N ASN A 686 30.39 -20.98 26.58
CA ASN A 686 30.74 -20.94 28.00
C ASN A 686 29.86 -21.85 28.87
N THR A 687 28.83 -22.50 28.30
CA THR A 687 27.93 -23.40 29.01
C THR A 687 28.72 -24.64 29.46
N LYS A 688 28.76 -24.90 30.79
CA LYS A 688 29.50 -26.04 31.38
C LYS A 688 28.56 -27.17 31.76
N GLU A 689 27.44 -26.87 32.38
CA GLU A 689 26.47 -27.83 32.88
C GLU A 689 25.03 -27.44 32.44
N LEU A 690 24.14 -28.43 32.40
CA LEU A 690 22.72 -28.27 32.22
C LEU A 690 21.99 -28.69 33.49
N VAL A 691 21.21 -27.80 34.06
CA VAL A 691 20.22 -28.17 35.10
C VAL A 691 18.94 -28.58 34.43
N SER A 692 18.37 -29.71 34.77
CA SER A 692 17.04 -30.13 34.30
C SER A 692 16.12 -30.42 35.48
N VAL A 693 14.82 -30.13 35.32
CA VAL A 693 13.81 -30.30 36.35
C VAL A 693 12.56 -30.99 35.80
N THR A 694 11.97 -31.85 36.64
CA THR A 694 10.70 -32.50 36.31
C THR A 694 9.52 -31.84 37.06
N ARG A 695 8.31 -32.13 36.61
CA ARG A 695 7.05 -31.63 37.17
C ARG A 695 6.94 -31.96 38.67
N ASN A 696 7.39 -33.14 39.10
CA ASN A 696 7.35 -33.58 40.48
C ASN A 696 8.58 -33.15 41.32
N GLY A 697 9.43 -32.26 40.75
CA GLY A 697 10.53 -31.62 41.48
C GLY A 697 11.80 -32.47 41.57
N LEU A 698 12.00 -33.45 40.68
CA LEU A 698 13.30 -34.11 40.51
C LEU A 698 14.21 -33.18 39.72
N ILE A 699 15.39 -32.92 40.26
CA ILE A 699 16.37 -31.99 39.65
C ILE A 699 17.77 -32.65 39.61
N LYS A 700 18.53 -32.29 38.59
CA LYS A 700 19.94 -32.70 38.50
C LYS A 700 20.72 -31.73 37.60
N LYS A 701 22.06 -31.78 37.73
CA LYS A 701 23.00 -31.21 36.77
C LYS A 701 23.56 -32.31 35.88
N THR A 702 23.86 -31.98 34.65
CA THR A 702 24.56 -32.89 33.70
C THR A 702 25.57 -32.09 32.93
N ASN A 703 26.80 -32.64 32.76
CA ASN A 703 27.84 -31.96 32.02
C ASN A 703 27.44 -31.86 30.56
N ILE A 704 27.62 -30.67 29.95
CA ILE A 704 27.28 -30.40 28.55
C ILE A 704 28.10 -31.28 27.58
N ALA A 705 29.31 -31.67 27.96
CA ALA A 705 30.19 -32.53 27.18
C ALA A 705 29.64 -33.95 26.92
N GLU A 706 28.59 -34.35 27.68
CA GLU A 706 27.89 -35.62 27.41
C GLU A 706 26.97 -35.56 26.17
N PHE A 707 26.74 -34.37 25.60
CA PHE A 707 25.85 -34.16 24.47
C PHE A 707 26.61 -33.67 23.24
N ASN A 708 26.40 -34.36 22.13
CA ASN A 708 26.97 -33.95 20.85
C ASN A 708 26.03 -32.95 20.16
N VAL A 709 26.60 -31.97 19.47
CA VAL A 709 25.89 -31.13 18.53
C VAL A 709 25.51 -31.98 17.31
N THR A 710 24.24 -32.10 17.00
CA THR A 710 23.76 -32.92 15.88
C THR A 710 22.91 -32.06 14.92
N GLY A 711 22.71 -32.58 13.71
CA GLY A 711 21.78 -31.89 12.78
C GLY A 711 20.35 -31.89 13.30
N ARG A 712 19.56 -30.91 12.85
CA ARG A 712 18.12 -30.86 13.11
C ARG A 712 17.39 -32.14 12.65
N TYR A 713 16.17 -32.38 13.20
CA TYR A 713 15.35 -33.55 12.91
C TYR A 713 15.95 -34.89 13.31
N THR A 714 16.71 -34.90 14.41
CA THR A 714 17.14 -36.11 15.11
C THR A 714 16.43 -36.23 16.45
N LYS A 715 16.42 -37.44 17.09
CA LYS A 715 15.80 -37.65 18.41
C LYS A 715 16.59 -37.03 19.56
N GLY A 716 17.88 -36.70 19.34
CA GLY A 716 18.76 -36.29 20.40
C GLY A 716 19.13 -37.43 21.36
N SER A 717 19.56 -37.03 22.58
CA SER A 717 19.91 -37.93 23.68
C SER A 717 19.03 -37.65 24.90
N LYS A 718 18.84 -38.63 25.78
CA LYS A 718 18.02 -38.46 26.97
C LYS A 718 18.78 -37.65 28.01
N LEU A 719 18.37 -36.38 28.27
CA LEU A 719 18.93 -35.54 29.35
C LEU A 719 18.53 -36.06 30.71
N GLN A 720 17.23 -36.29 30.91
CA GLN A 720 16.72 -36.79 32.17
C GLN A 720 15.70 -37.92 31.93
N LYS A 721 15.81 -39.00 32.71
CA LYS A 721 14.80 -40.06 32.73
C LYS A 721 13.60 -39.58 33.54
N THR A 722 12.39 -39.90 33.10
CA THR A 722 11.13 -39.63 33.82
C THR A 722 10.50 -40.93 34.26
N SER A 723 9.73 -40.90 35.36
CA SER A 723 8.83 -42.00 35.75
C SER A 723 7.47 -41.89 35.10
N ASP A 724 6.64 -42.94 35.13
CA ASP A 724 5.35 -42.99 34.39
C ASP A 724 4.38 -41.85 34.73
N ASN A 725 4.48 -41.24 35.94
CA ASN A 725 3.64 -40.10 36.35
C ASN A 725 4.40 -38.78 36.48
N ASP A 726 5.54 -38.64 35.79
CA ASP A 726 6.35 -37.43 35.83
C ASP A 726 6.77 -37.02 34.41
N SER A 727 7.16 -35.79 34.26
CA SER A 727 7.59 -35.24 32.96
C SER A 727 8.65 -34.17 33.14
N CYS A 728 9.56 -34.05 32.19
CA CYS A 728 10.44 -32.89 32.15
C CYS A 728 9.63 -31.63 31.89
N ILE A 729 10.02 -30.51 32.51
CA ILE A 729 9.33 -29.23 32.38
C ILE A 729 10.27 -28.20 31.76
N ASP A 730 11.50 -28.10 32.27
CA ASP A 730 12.43 -27.06 31.84
C ASP A 730 13.88 -27.50 32.06
N PHE A 731 14.80 -26.79 31.40
CA PHE A 731 16.22 -26.92 31.64
C PHE A 731 16.89 -25.55 31.65
N LEU A 732 18.04 -25.41 32.29
CA LEU A 732 18.81 -24.18 32.39
C LEU A 732 20.29 -24.46 32.05
N PRO A 733 20.85 -23.83 30.98
CA PRO A 733 22.27 -23.85 30.77
C PRO A 733 23.02 -23.03 31.82
N LEU A 734 24.00 -23.60 32.50
CA LEU A 734 24.82 -22.93 33.53
C LEU A 734 26.20 -22.60 32.98
N GLN A 735 26.69 -21.40 33.30
CA GLN A 735 28.07 -20.96 33.08
C GLN A 735 28.83 -20.94 34.41
N ASP A 736 28.52 -19.93 35.24
CA ASP A 736 29.16 -19.73 36.55
C ASP A 736 28.10 -19.29 37.62
N GLU A 737 26.83 -19.53 37.34
CA GLU A 737 25.73 -19.14 38.24
C GLU A 737 25.81 -19.93 39.54
N LYS A 738 25.85 -19.21 40.67
CA LYS A 738 25.89 -19.79 42.02
C LYS A 738 24.55 -20.17 42.57
N GLN A 739 23.49 -19.59 42.05
CA GLN A 739 22.12 -19.76 42.56
C GLN A 739 21.14 -19.80 41.40
N ILE A 740 20.08 -20.57 41.54
CA ILE A 740 18.95 -20.64 40.62
C ILE A 740 17.63 -20.54 41.39
N ILE A 741 16.59 -20.19 40.71
CA ILE A 741 15.23 -20.11 41.22
C ILE A 741 14.37 -21.18 40.58
N ILE A 742 13.76 -22.05 41.39
CA ILE A 742 12.77 -23.02 40.91
C ILE A 742 11.39 -22.43 41.16
N ILE A 743 10.57 -22.42 40.14
CA ILE A 743 9.24 -21.84 40.14
C ILE A 743 8.21 -22.99 40.18
N SER A 744 7.34 -23.00 41.17
CA SER A 744 6.17 -23.87 41.26
C SER A 744 4.88 -23.06 41.13
N ASN A 745 3.76 -23.75 40.93
CA ASN A 745 2.44 -23.10 40.88
C ASN A 745 2.00 -22.39 42.17
N CYS A 746 2.75 -22.55 43.29
CA CYS A 746 2.39 -21.96 44.57
C CYS A 746 3.55 -21.27 45.30
N SER A 747 4.79 -21.41 44.82
CA SER A 747 5.98 -20.86 45.52
C SER A 747 7.18 -20.76 44.61
N GLN A 748 8.14 -19.94 45.01
CA GLN A 748 9.47 -19.86 44.39
C GLN A 748 10.52 -20.31 45.40
N LEU A 749 11.44 -21.17 45.00
CA LEU A 749 12.50 -21.66 45.84
C LEU A 749 13.85 -21.28 45.23
N LYS A 750 14.66 -20.55 45.95
CA LYS A 750 16.04 -20.23 45.60
C LYS A 750 16.97 -21.26 46.18
N ILE A 751 17.77 -21.92 45.35
CA ILE A 751 18.75 -22.93 45.76
C ILE A 751 20.12 -22.61 45.20
N ASN A 752 21.16 -23.08 45.89
CA ASN A 752 22.53 -22.98 45.41
C ASN A 752 22.82 -24.09 44.41
N THR A 753 23.52 -23.78 43.32
CA THR A 753 23.83 -24.76 42.27
C THR A 753 24.73 -25.88 42.75
N TYR A 754 25.60 -25.66 43.77
CA TYR A 754 26.43 -26.70 44.38
C TYR A 754 25.64 -27.75 45.16
N GLU A 755 24.39 -27.44 45.57
CA GLU A 755 23.51 -28.40 46.30
C GLU A 755 22.83 -29.37 45.30
N ILE A 756 22.88 -29.11 44.01
CA ILE A 756 22.28 -29.95 43.00
C ILE A 756 23.30 -31.01 42.55
N PRO A 757 22.96 -32.30 42.63
CA PRO A 757 23.91 -33.35 42.27
C PRO A 757 24.20 -33.36 40.77
N THR A 758 25.48 -33.51 40.41
CA THR A 758 25.90 -33.72 39.02
C THR A 758 25.79 -35.21 38.71
N LEU A 759 24.92 -35.56 37.77
CA LEU A 759 24.59 -36.93 37.38
C LEU A 759 24.68 -37.06 35.85
N SER A 760 25.05 -38.27 35.42
CA SER A 760 25.13 -38.55 33.96
C SER A 760 23.77 -38.45 33.28
N LYS A 761 23.79 -38.25 31.95
CA LYS A 761 22.59 -38.30 31.12
C LYS A 761 21.79 -39.61 31.37
N ASN A 762 20.47 -39.59 31.08
CA ASN A 762 19.59 -40.74 31.22
C ASN A 762 19.41 -41.26 32.70
N THR A 763 19.53 -40.35 33.69
CA THR A 763 19.24 -40.64 35.09
C THR A 763 18.03 -39.87 35.57
N LEU A 764 17.36 -40.31 36.64
CA LEU A 764 16.11 -39.68 37.18
C LEU A 764 16.36 -38.33 37.83
N GLY A 765 17.48 -38.05 38.42
CA GLY A 765 17.72 -36.90 39.27
C GLY A 765 17.38 -37.14 40.73
N SER A 766 17.60 -36.14 41.59
CA SER A 766 17.31 -36.17 43.02
C SER A 766 16.15 -35.28 43.41
N ARG A 767 15.45 -35.60 44.51
CA ARG A 767 14.37 -34.78 45.05
C ARG A 767 14.99 -33.68 45.90
N SER A 768 15.14 -32.48 45.37
CA SER A 768 15.68 -31.32 46.09
C SER A 768 14.59 -30.36 46.57
N ILE A 769 13.32 -30.62 46.25
CA ILE A 769 12.19 -29.78 46.60
C ILE A 769 11.11 -30.62 47.27
N LYS A 770 10.66 -30.17 48.47
CA LYS A 770 9.41 -30.66 49.07
C LYS A 770 8.25 -29.84 48.50
N LEU A 771 7.52 -30.42 47.58
CA LEU A 771 6.28 -29.85 47.08
C LEU A 771 5.12 -30.13 48.03
N SER A 772 4.26 -29.14 48.26
CA SER A 772 2.98 -29.33 49.02
C SER A 772 2.00 -30.17 48.18
N THR A 773 0.92 -30.64 48.82
CA THR A 773 -0.13 -31.39 48.12
C THR A 773 -0.69 -30.56 46.96
N ASN A 774 -0.73 -31.10 45.76
CA ASN A 774 -1.12 -30.45 44.49
C ASN A 774 -0.15 -29.40 43.94
N ALA A 775 1.04 -29.24 44.53
CA ALA A 775 2.07 -28.38 43.96
C ALA A 775 2.89 -29.12 42.90
N TYR A 776 3.26 -28.40 41.87
CA TYR A 776 4.11 -28.89 40.78
C TYR A 776 5.06 -27.80 40.27
N VAL A 777 6.20 -28.21 39.74
CA VAL A 777 7.18 -27.28 39.14
C VAL A 777 6.71 -26.82 37.75
N ILE A 778 6.96 -25.54 37.48
CA ILE A 778 6.57 -24.87 36.25
C ILE A 778 7.81 -24.53 35.41
N GLY A 779 8.93 -24.19 36.04
CA GLY A 779 10.15 -23.83 35.36
C GLY A 779 11.30 -23.51 36.27
N ILE A 780 12.47 -23.22 35.67
CA ILE A 780 13.68 -22.77 36.39
C ILE A 780 14.30 -21.56 35.70
N THR A 781 14.86 -20.67 36.50
CA THR A 781 15.54 -19.46 36.02
C THR A 781 16.76 -19.13 36.91
N THR A 782 17.62 -18.24 36.46
CA THR A 782 18.77 -17.68 37.19
C THR A 782 18.38 -16.54 38.09
#